data_cae493e9bf73fe37a543562e5790a886
#
_entry.id   cae493e9bf73fe37a543562e5790a886
#
_cell.length_a   1.000
_cell.length_b   1.000
_cell.length_c   1.000
_cell.angle_alpha   90.00
_cell.angle_beta   90.00
_cell.angle_gamma   90.00
#
_symmetry.space_group_name_H-M   'P 1'
#
loop_
_entity.id
_entity.type
_entity.pdbx_description
1 polymer ?
#
loop_
_entity_poly.entity_id
_entity_poly.type
_entity_poly.pdbx_seq_one_letter_code
_entity_poly.pdbx_strand_id
1 'polypeptide(L)'
;MSLQVTRWTVDYGNGTIKEVRIPHAWRQEVDVRWEGPATYKTLIDVPVRPTKLRFNGVSYACKVFINGVQVLRHEGMWDAFEIPLTPYRGKRIDIEVQVIKNGGKSFPVKKTLGGFLPYVYQTFGGIFRPVEIVDEADSLNIQPQEHAPFDSYMRGILHWGWYPEFGHCHPDETTTNKELDYIQSLGFNTVKFCLWLPPHSYLQEMERRGMFAWLELPLWLPEAGLYESPGVDAELDAMIRQYAHHSNVVAWTLGCELANAPAEYREKWVKKIQALTKCPLIKDNSGGAEMYGGDPREYGTFYDYHPYADAQFFPPLVDSLQTGPRIDGKAFLGETIDCDVHRDIEQIGETMPFWASALSELNDKGVRWQYDMPNFISENRFANEAKVSRHKELMASSIDKALFVRKHLVEQFRSKSDFDGYVLTGLRDTPISSSGIQTDWARERYTADQFETWNAEKVLFLIPSRNPRWTRGGNRIGYSDLYNFFADKPILIRIGYAGAGASSSAIWTLKTLNGRPIQEGIAEPTSTCGRPIQIANVFLDSLDPGSYVFHCEYGGAQNSWEIHSHLPLTFDDCNLKFEDDRFDGVKFGKEGLPIVSGWREFLRERMGQPMVVLVEGQGGVAAPYWRECITQGFGLSWEERLAICPDQVLDPEWLARLDGVEILETRIDTRTYVESAYIARVGETILTTYRPHGGLGTQPNGLAINPAGQTFLHRLVDLVHF
;
A
#
# COMPACT_ATOMS: atom_id res chain seq x y z
N MET A 1 -1.25 -32.23 24.62
CA MET A 1 -1.70 -30.91 25.14
C MET A 1 -0.46 -30.15 25.60
N SER A 2 -0.18 -28.99 25.07
CA SER A 2 0.88 -28.09 25.55
C SER A 2 0.43 -27.39 26.84
N LEU A 3 1.39 -27.11 27.73
CA LEU A 3 1.18 -26.29 28.92
C LEU A 3 1.89 -24.96 28.73
N GLN A 4 1.14 -23.88 28.75
CA GLN A 4 1.69 -22.53 28.58
C GLN A 4 2.44 -22.07 29.86
N VAL A 5 3.64 -21.54 29.69
CA VAL A 5 4.44 -20.92 30.75
C VAL A 5 4.35 -19.41 30.63
N THR A 6 3.34 -18.83 31.26
CA THR A 6 2.94 -17.43 31.01
C THR A 6 3.44 -16.41 32.04
N ARG A 7 3.76 -16.82 33.27
CA ARG A 7 4.15 -15.90 34.35
C ARG A 7 5.66 -15.88 34.52
N TRP A 8 6.24 -14.70 34.37
CA TRP A 8 7.67 -14.46 34.48
C TRP A 8 7.93 -13.17 35.24
N THR A 9 9.16 -13.03 35.75
CA THR A 9 9.71 -11.72 36.11
C THR A 9 10.77 -11.33 35.11
N VAL A 10 10.94 -10.03 34.87
CA VAL A 10 12.02 -9.48 34.05
C VAL A 10 12.83 -8.48 34.86
N ASP A 11 14.16 -8.61 34.81
CA ASP A 11 15.14 -7.69 35.39
C ASP A 11 15.95 -7.03 34.25
N TYR A 12 15.93 -5.71 34.22
CA TYR A 12 16.68 -4.92 33.23
C TYR A 12 18.09 -4.51 33.71
N GLY A 13 18.52 -4.98 34.87
CA GLY A 13 19.83 -4.65 35.44
C GLY A 13 19.93 -3.21 35.97
N ASN A 14 18.85 -2.49 36.06
CA ASN A 14 18.74 -1.12 36.58
C ASN A 14 18.11 -1.07 37.99
N GLY A 15 17.97 -2.22 38.66
CA GLY A 15 17.29 -2.36 39.92
C GLY A 15 15.78 -2.50 39.87
N THR A 16 15.19 -2.51 38.65
CA THR A 16 13.76 -2.67 38.45
C THR A 16 13.47 -4.11 38.02
N ILE A 17 12.71 -4.84 38.85
CA ILE A 17 12.19 -6.17 38.54
C ILE A 17 10.68 -6.04 38.39
N LYS A 18 10.13 -6.53 37.27
CA LYS A 18 8.69 -6.51 36.98
C LYS A 18 8.14 -7.92 36.80
N GLU A 19 6.91 -8.13 37.23
CA GLU A 19 6.12 -9.29 36.81
C GLU A 19 5.57 -9.04 35.43
N VAL A 20 5.73 -10.00 34.51
CA VAL A 20 5.27 -9.94 33.14
C VAL A 20 4.57 -11.21 32.72
N ARG A 21 3.72 -11.11 31.71
CA ARG A 21 3.14 -12.28 31.05
C ARG A 21 3.76 -12.45 29.66
N ILE A 22 4.16 -13.66 29.32
CA ILE A 22 4.60 -14.02 27.99
C ILE A 22 3.38 -14.33 27.10
N PRO A 23 3.31 -13.81 25.87
CA PRO A 23 4.29 -13.00 25.11
C PRO A 23 4.55 -11.62 25.71
N HIS A 24 5.83 -11.20 25.70
CA HIS A 24 6.27 -9.91 26.25
C HIS A 24 7.45 -9.35 25.46
N ALA A 25 7.41 -8.05 25.20
CA ALA A 25 8.55 -7.32 24.65
C ALA A 25 8.75 -6.00 25.38
N TRP A 26 10.00 -5.70 25.72
CA TRP A 26 10.33 -4.37 26.23
C TRP A 26 10.58 -3.42 25.05
N ARG A 27 10.03 -2.24 25.12
CA ARG A 27 10.21 -1.20 24.12
C ARG A 27 10.28 0.18 24.78
N GLN A 28 9.32 0.51 25.62
CA GLN A 28 9.20 1.79 26.30
C GLN A 28 9.58 1.71 27.79
N GLU A 29 9.91 0.54 28.28
CA GLU A 29 10.22 0.29 29.71
C GLU A 29 11.65 0.66 30.07
N VAL A 30 12.53 0.75 29.09
CA VAL A 30 13.94 1.13 29.20
C VAL A 30 14.32 2.08 28.06
N ASP A 31 15.52 2.65 28.13
CA ASP A 31 16.07 3.44 27.04
C ASP A 31 16.02 2.62 25.73
N VAL A 32 15.47 3.21 24.69
CA VAL A 32 15.32 2.57 23.35
C VAL A 32 16.64 2.06 22.77
N ARG A 33 17.77 2.68 23.13
CA ARG A 33 19.12 2.29 22.68
C ARG A 33 19.70 1.13 23.47
N TRP A 34 19.10 0.79 24.61
CA TRP A 34 19.58 -0.32 25.43
C TRP A 34 19.28 -1.65 24.74
N GLU A 35 20.32 -2.43 24.48
CA GLU A 35 20.22 -3.71 23.77
C GLU A 35 20.02 -4.93 24.69
N GLY A 36 20.25 -4.76 25.97
CA GLY A 36 20.19 -5.87 26.95
C GLY A 36 21.51 -6.03 27.69
N PRO A 37 21.69 -7.18 28.40
CA PRO A 37 20.74 -8.27 28.53
C PRO A 37 19.57 -7.98 29.49
N ALA A 38 18.34 -8.30 29.09
CA ALA A 38 17.21 -8.43 30.01
C ALA A 38 17.17 -9.87 30.54
N THR A 39 16.97 -10.05 31.84
CA THR A 39 16.96 -11.36 32.49
C THR A 39 15.51 -11.73 32.87
N TYR A 40 14.94 -12.71 32.18
CA TYR A 40 13.63 -13.29 32.49
C TYR A 40 13.79 -14.48 33.41
N LYS A 41 12.92 -14.63 34.45
CA LYS A 41 12.93 -15.76 35.37
C LYS A 41 11.52 -16.30 35.60
N THR A 42 11.44 -17.62 35.72
CA THR A 42 10.23 -18.34 36.16
C THR A 42 10.56 -19.64 36.84
N LEU A 43 9.59 -20.14 37.61
CA LEU A 43 9.63 -21.47 38.22
C LEU A 43 8.57 -22.35 37.55
N ILE A 44 8.95 -23.53 37.10
CA ILE A 44 8.04 -24.51 36.53
C ILE A 44 8.12 -25.86 37.24
N ASP A 45 6.98 -26.55 37.32
CA ASP A 45 6.90 -27.94 37.74
C ASP A 45 6.96 -28.82 36.48
N VAL A 46 8.04 -29.59 36.34
CA VAL A 46 8.25 -30.42 35.14
C VAL A 46 7.40 -31.68 35.25
N PRO A 47 6.58 -32.00 34.21
CA PRO A 47 5.80 -33.24 34.22
C PRO A 47 6.64 -34.51 34.36
N VAL A 48 6.07 -35.58 34.90
CA VAL A 48 6.75 -36.89 35.02
C VAL A 48 6.97 -37.55 33.66
N ARG A 49 6.06 -37.25 32.68
CA ARG A 49 6.20 -37.72 31.30
C ARG A 49 7.37 -37.03 30.58
N PRO A 50 7.92 -37.63 29.51
CA PRO A 50 8.94 -36.99 28.68
C PRO A 50 8.41 -35.73 28.04
N THR A 51 9.09 -34.60 28.27
CA THR A 51 8.69 -33.27 27.76
C THR A 51 9.88 -32.42 27.38
N LYS A 52 9.60 -31.40 26.57
CA LYS A 52 10.53 -30.33 26.18
C LYS A 52 9.92 -28.97 26.54
N LEU A 53 10.79 -28.02 26.84
CA LEU A 53 10.43 -26.61 26.92
C LEU A 53 10.65 -25.99 25.52
N ARG A 54 9.61 -25.50 24.91
CA ARG A 54 9.63 -24.85 23.58
C ARG A 54 9.48 -23.35 23.74
N PHE A 55 10.41 -22.60 23.15
CA PHE A 55 10.32 -21.17 22.94
C PHE A 55 9.95 -20.95 21.48
N ASN A 56 8.79 -20.32 21.22
CA ASN A 56 8.30 -20.10 19.86
C ASN A 56 8.88 -18.85 19.19
N GLY A 57 9.60 -18.00 19.94
CA GLY A 57 10.33 -16.85 19.43
C GLY A 57 10.85 -15.93 20.52
N VAL A 58 12.11 -15.57 20.41
CA VAL A 58 12.83 -14.66 21.32
C VAL A 58 13.57 -13.63 20.48
N SER A 59 13.36 -12.38 20.69
CA SER A 59 14.04 -11.32 19.93
C SER A 59 15.22 -10.74 20.72
N TYR A 60 16.48 -10.87 20.26
CA TYR A 60 16.97 -11.55 19.07
C TYR A 60 17.81 -12.78 19.44
N ALA A 61 18.72 -12.61 20.44
CA ALA A 61 19.59 -13.68 20.93
C ALA A 61 19.36 -13.94 22.40
N CYS A 62 19.47 -15.20 22.83
CA CYS A 62 19.32 -15.54 24.24
C CYS A 62 20.26 -16.63 24.72
N LYS A 63 20.47 -16.64 26.05
CA LYS A 63 21.06 -17.74 26.80
C LYS A 63 20.03 -18.25 27.79
N VAL A 64 19.82 -19.56 27.83
CA VAL A 64 18.86 -20.19 28.74
C VAL A 64 19.64 -20.99 29.81
N PHE A 65 19.26 -20.80 31.07
CA PHE A 65 19.81 -21.49 32.22
C PHE A 65 18.70 -22.26 32.93
N ILE A 66 19.01 -23.45 33.41
CA ILE A 66 18.16 -24.24 34.29
C ILE A 66 18.92 -24.48 35.59
N ASN A 67 18.34 -24.06 36.73
CA ASN A 67 18.97 -24.13 38.05
C ASN A 67 20.41 -23.54 38.05
N GLY A 68 20.61 -22.42 37.36
CA GLY A 68 21.89 -21.71 37.25
C GLY A 68 22.89 -22.30 36.24
N VAL A 69 22.58 -23.41 35.58
CA VAL A 69 23.47 -24.04 34.58
C VAL A 69 22.98 -23.62 33.17
N GLN A 70 23.88 -23.07 32.35
CA GLN A 70 23.57 -22.74 30.97
C GLN A 70 23.34 -24.02 30.16
N VAL A 71 22.15 -24.17 29.60
CA VAL A 71 21.72 -25.33 28.80
C VAL A 71 21.62 -25.06 27.32
N LEU A 72 21.46 -23.76 26.91
CA LEU A 72 21.30 -23.40 25.51
C LEU A 72 21.76 -21.96 25.24
N ARG A 73 22.25 -21.70 24.03
CA ARG A 73 22.36 -20.38 23.40
C ARG A 73 21.64 -20.45 22.06
N HIS A 74 20.84 -19.42 21.75
CA HIS A 74 20.11 -19.30 20.54
C HIS A 74 20.27 -17.88 19.93
N GLU A 75 20.37 -17.80 18.62
CA GLU A 75 20.37 -16.57 17.83
C GLU A 75 19.37 -16.73 16.69
N GLY A 76 18.47 -15.76 16.53
CA GLY A 76 17.34 -15.79 15.62
C GLY A 76 16.05 -15.44 16.33
N MET A 77 15.18 -14.67 15.66
CA MET A 77 13.93 -14.25 16.30
C MET A 77 12.69 -14.97 15.77
N TRP A 78 12.77 -15.56 14.59
CA TRP A 78 11.59 -16.08 13.90
C TRP A 78 11.41 -17.60 14.04
N ASP A 79 12.47 -18.31 14.38
CA ASP A 79 12.46 -19.75 14.56
C ASP A 79 12.26 -20.15 16.03
N ALA A 80 11.56 -21.24 16.22
CA ALA A 80 11.36 -21.83 17.53
C ALA A 80 12.53 -22.77 17.89
N PHE A 81 12.82 -22.88 19.18
CA PHE A 81 13.82 -23.82 19.70
C PHE A 81 13.32 -24.56 20.94
N GLU A 82 13.95 -25.69 21.23
CA GLU A 82 13.51 -26.61 22.29
C GLU A 82 14.64 -27.03 23.23
N ILE A 83 14.29 -27.24 24.48
CA ILE A 83 15.18 -27.74 25.53
C ILE A 83 14.57 -29.01 26.17
N PRO A 84 15.24 -30.18 26.12
CA PRO A 84 14.76 -31.38 26.75
C PRO A 84 14.63 -31.21 28.26
N LEU A 85 13.45 -31.54 28.81
CA LEU A 85 13.20 -31.52 30.26
C LEU A 85 13.30 -32.89 30.90
N THR A 86 13.64 -33.93 30.16
CA THR A 86 13.78 -35.32 30.61
C THR A 86 14.69 -35.48 31.88
N PRO A 87 15.81 -34.73 32.03
CA PRO A 87 16.63 -34.80 33.23
C PRO A 87 15.97 -34.24 34.51
N TYR A 88 14.91 -33.47 34.35
CA TYR A 88 14.24 -32.73 35.43
C TYR A 88 12.83 -33.25 35.73
N ARG A 89 12.43 -34.41 35.20
CA ARG A 89 11.08 -34.99 35.39
C ARG A 89 10.65 -35.00 36.85
N GLY A 90 9.43 -34.55 37.12
CA GLY A 90 8.82 -34.53 38.44
C GLY A 90 9.47 -33.53 39.42
N LYS A 91 10.38 -32.68 38.95
CA LYS A 91 11.06 -31.66 39.75
C LYS A 91 10.54 -30.27 39.48
N ARG A 92 10.64 -29.40 40.45
CA ARG A 92 10.49 -27.96 40.27
C ARG A 92 11.84 -27.38 39.91
N ILE A 93 11.91 -26.61 38.85
CA ILE A 93 13.14 -26.01 38.32
C ILE A 93 13.01 -24.52 38.18
N ASP A 94 14.13 -23.81 38.35
CA ASP A 94 14.30 -22.40 38.01
C ASP A 94 14.77 -22.27 36.57
N ILE A 95 14.10 -21.42 35.80
CA ILE A 95 14.50 -21.10 34.44
C ILE A 95 14.86 -19.61 34.38
N GLU A 96 16.06 -19.33 33.88
CA GLU A 96 16.53 -17.99 33.59
C GLU A 96 16.82 -17.85 32.09
N VAL A 97 16.38 -16.75 31.47
CA VAL A 97 16.63 -16.43 30.07
C VAL A 97 17.19 -15.02 29.97
N GLN A 98 18.44 -14.92 29.53
CA GLN A 98 19.10 -13.63 29.26
C GLN A 98 18.95 -13.30 27.81
N VAL A 99 18.28 -12.16 27.49
CA VAL A 99 17.89 -11.80 26.15
C VAL A 99 18.58 -10.49 25.71
N ILE A 100 19.14 -10.49 24.52
CA ILE A 100 19.73 -9.30 23.85
C ILE A 100 18.95 -9.07 22.56
N LYS A 101 18.43 -7.85 22.36
CA LYS A 101 17.69 -7.49 21.12
C LYS A 101 18.64 -7.18 19.98
N ASN A 102 18.11 -7.20 18.74
CA ASN A 102 18.79 -6.60 17.59
C ASN A 102 18.64 -5.05 17.59
N GLY A 103 19.36 -4.39 16.67
CA GLY A 103 19.39 -2.94 16.56
C GLY A 103 20.43 -2.23 17.43
N GLY A 104 21.21 -3.00 18.24
CA GLY A 104 22.34 -2.51 19.00
C GLY A 104 23.69 -2.83 18.35
N LYS A 105 24.76 -2.68 19.14
CA LYS A 105 26.14 -2.98 18.69
C LYS A 105 26.39 -4.47 18.51
N SER A 106 25.77 -5.31 19.38
CA SER A 106 25.96 -6.76 19.36
C SER A 106 25.32 -7.39 18.14
N PHE A 107 24.13 -6.95 17.79
CA PHE A 107 23.33 -7.45 16.67
C PHE A 107 22.75 -6.28 15.86
N PRO A 108 23.55 -5.63 14.98
CA PRO A 108 23.08 -4.55 14.13
C PRO A 108 21.95 -5.02 13.18
N VAL A 109 20.92 -4.20 12.95
CA VAL A 109 19.77 -4.56 12.08
C VAL A 109 20.20 -5.13 10.74
N LYS A 110 21.17 -4.48 10.08
CA LYS A 110 21.63 -4.90 8.74
C LYS A 110 22.44 -6.20 8.72
N LYS A 111 22.75 -6.76 9.89
CA LYS A 111 23.46 -8.04 10.07
C LYS A 111 22.59 -9.14 10.66
N THR A 112 21.27 -8.91 10.72
CA THR A 112 20.30 -9.84 11.30
C THR A 112 19.09 -9.99 10.38
N LEU A 113 18.35 -11.08 10.54
CA LEU A 113 17.07 -11.29 9.84
C LEU A 113 15.93 -10.61 10.63
N GLY A 114 16.03 -9.30 10.79
CA GLY A 114 15.06 -8.51 11.53
C GLY A 114 13.81 -8.10 10.75
N GLY A 115 13.84 -8.21 9.43
CA GLY A 115 12.78 -7.77 8.53
C GLY A 115 12.73 -6.26 8.34
N PHE A 116 11.56 -5.75 7.94
CA PHE A 116 11.36 -4.35 7.57
C PHE A 116 11.16 -3.40 8.76
N LEU A 117 10.38 -3.82 9.74
CA LEU A 117 9.99 -2.94 10.85
C LEU A 117 11.16 -2.33 11.64
N PRO A 118 12.27 -3.04 11.90
CA PRO A 118 13.44 -2.45 12.54
C PRO A 118 14.10 -1.28 11.80
N TYR A 119 13.87 -1.16 10.50
CA TYR A 119 14.38 -0.04 9.69
C TYR A 119 13.50 1.20 9.77
N VAL A 120 12.21 1.03 9.99
CA VAL A 120 11.23 2.12 9.93
C VAL A 120 10.75 2.58 11.29
N TYR A 121 11.03 1.80 12.34
CA TYR A 121 10.82 2.17 13.73
C TYR A 121 11.80 1.41 14.63
N GLN A 122 11.63 1.48 15.92
CA GLN A 122 12.55 0.86 16.87
C GLN A 122 12.42 -0.67 16.88
N THR A 123 13.56 -1.35 17.11
CA THR A 123 13.59 -2.76 17.45
C THR A 123 12.97 -3.02 18.83
N PHE A 124 12.49 -4.22 19.03
CA PHE A 124 12.04 -4.69 20.34
C PHE A 124 12.84 -5.90 20.79
N GLY A 125 12.95 -6.14 22.09
CA GLY A 125 13.56 -7.33 22.66
C GLY A 125 12.59 -8.01 23.61
N GLY A 126 12.74 -9.33 23.78
CA GLY A 126 11.94 -10.08 24.72
C GLY A 126 11.55 -11.48 24.26
N ILE A 127 10.85 -12.18 25.12
CA ILE A 127 10.19 -13.45 24.79
C ILE A 127 8.83 -13.12 24.19
N PHE A 128 8.81 -12.79 22.89
CA PHE A 128 7.66 -12.17 22.23
C PHE A 128 6.65 -13.17 21.66
N ARG A 129 6.94 -14.48 21.78
CA ARG A 129 6.03 -15.57 21.44
C ARG A 129 5.85 -16.52 22.63
N PRO A 130 4.83 -17.38 22.62
CA PRO A 130 4.56 -18.30 23.73
C PRO A 130 5.74 -19.19 24.11
N VAL A 131 5.83 -19.51 25.40
CA VAL A 131 6.71 -20.55 25.94
C VAL A 131 5.82 -21.70 26.42
N GLU A 132 6.15 -22.93 26.01
CA GLU A 132 5.27 -24.08 26.20
C GLU A 132 6.07 -25.30 26.68
N ILE A 133 5.45 -26.10 27.55
CA ILE A 133 5.90 -27.45 27.81
C ILE A 133 5.15 -28.39 26.87
N VAL A 134 5.87 -29.00 25.94
CA VAL A 134 5.33 -29.92 24.92
C VAL A 134 5.80 -31.33 25.13
N ASP A 135 5.12 -32.32 24.54
CA ASP A 135 5.59 -33.72 24.59
C ASP A 135 6.91 -33.88 23.83
N GLU A 136 7.78 -34.79 24.30
CA GLU A 136 9.08 -35.04 23.67
C GLU A 136 8.94 -35.50 22.20
N ALA A 137 7.85 -36.16 21.88
CA ALA A 137 7.54 -36.64 20.55
C ALA A 137 7.10 -35.51 19.57
N ASP A 138 6.63 -34.35 20.09
CA ASP A 138 6.23 -33.24 19.26
C ASP A 138 7.45 -32.65 18.53
N SER A 139 7.38 -32.55 17.20
CA SER A 139 8.48 -32.06 16.38
C SER A 139 8.23 -30.63 15.91
N LEU A 140 9.26 -29.78 15.90
CA LEU A 140 9.26 -28.49 15.24
C LEU A 140 9.33 -28.65 13.71
N ASN A 141 9.97 -29.72 13.24
CA ASN A 141 10.12 -30.01 11.82
C ASN A 141 9.04 -30.99 11.38
N ILE A 142 7.89 -30.44 11.02
CA ILE A 142 6.79 -31.23 10.46
C ILE A 142 7.07 -31.42 8.97
N GLN A 143 6.85 -32.63 8.46
CA GLN A 143 7.07 -32.90 7.03
C GLN A 143 6.18 -32.00 6.17
N PRO A 144 6.73 -31.44 5.09
CA PRO A 144 5.96 -30.60 4.19
C PRO A 144 4.82 -31.43 3.55
N GLN A 145 3.66 -30.81 3.47
CA GLN A 145 2.52 -31.36 2.74
C GLN A 145 2.66 -31.06 1.24
N GLU A 146 2.03 -31.85 0.41
CA GLU A 146 1.89 -31.49 -1.01
C GLU A 146 0.90 -30.34 -1.13
N HIS A 147 1.31 -29.28 -1.80
CA HIS A 147 0.46 -28.13 -2.07
C HIS A 147 -0.38 -28.39 -3.31
N ALA A 148 -1.68 -28.10 -3.24
CA ALA A 148 -2.49 -28.01 -4.44
C ALA A 148 -1.99 -26.84 -5.32
N PRO A 149 -2.07 -26.95 -6.65
CA PRO A 149 -1.81 -25.82 -7.53
C PRO A 149 -2.66 -24.61 -7.11
N PHE A 150 -2.04 -23.41 -7.09
CA PHE A 150 -2.79 -22.19 -6.86
C PHE A 150 -3.46 -21.74 -8.16
N ASP A 151 -4.75 -22.08 -8.32
CA ASP A 151 -5.51 -21.81 -9.55
C ASP A 151 -6.50 -20.64 -9.40
N SER A 152 -6.55 -20.04 -8.22
CA SER A 152 -7.37 -18.86 -7.95
C SER A 152 -6.69 -17.56 -8.43
N TYR A 153 -7.50 -16.56 -8.75
CA TYR A 153 -6.98 -15.20 -8.93
C TYR A 153 -6.65 -14.60 -7.56
N MET A 154 -5.39 -14.18 -7.36
CA MET A 154 -4.94 -13.62 -6.09
C MET A 154 -5.49 -12.21 -5.89
N ARG A 155 -6.22 -12.03 -4.81
CA ARG A 155 -6.63 -10.73 -4.27
C ARG A 155 -6.00 -10.60 -2.90
N GLY A 156 -4.79 -10.06 -2.90
CA GLY A 156 -3.93 -10.04 -1.73
C GLY A 156 -3.94 -8.71 -0.99
N ILE A 157 -3.64 -8.77 0.30
CA ILE A 157 -3.34 -7.63 1.16
C ILE A 157 -1.99 -7.80 1.83
N LEU A 158 -1.17 -6.74 1.84
CA LEU A 158 0.15 -6.74 2.44
C LEU A 158 0.07 -6.53 3.95
N HIS A 159 0.76 -7.36 4.71
CA HIS A 159 0.79 -7.32 6.17
C HIS A 159 2.23 -7.21 6.69
N TRP A 160 2.52 -6.11 7.40
CA TRP A 160 3.87 -5.78 7.90
C TRP A 160 4.19 -6.35 9.28
N GLY A 161 3.26 -7.04 9.94
CA GLY A 161 3.42 -7.46 11.35
C GLY A 161 3.38 -6.29 12.34
N TRP A 162 2.74 -5.18 11.97
CA TRP A 162 2.67 -3.98 12.77
C TRP A 162 1.54 -4.04 13.80
N TYR A 163 1.91 -4.15 15.07
CA TYR A 163 0.99 -4.21 16.21
C TYR A 163 1.47 -3.29 17.32
N PRO A 164 1.24 -1.98 17.20
CA PRO A 164 1.70 -1.00 18.20
C PRO A 164 1.11 -1.26 19.59
N GLU A 165 -0.09 -1.84 19.66
CA GLU A 165 -0.77 -2.20 20.90
C GLU A 165 -0.03 -3.28 21.72
N PHE A 166 0.65 -4.20 21.06
CA PHE A 166 1.43 -5.27 21.72
C PHE A 166 2.91 -4.93 21.87
N GLY A 167 3.42 -4.06 21.03
CA GLY A 167 4.84 -3.76 20.97
C GLY A 167 5.71 -4.85 20.33
N HIS A 168 5.11 -5.87 19.72
CA HIS A 168 5.78 -6.99 19.05
C HIS A 168 4.91 -7.59 17.95
N CYS A 169 5.48 -8.46 17.09
CA CYS A 169 4.82 -9.09 15.95
C CYS A 169 4.10 -10.41 16.33
N HIS A 170 3.34 -10.44 17.40
CA HIS A 170 2.59 -11.63 17.81
C HIS A 170 1.20 -11.19 18.30
N PRO A 171 0.20 -11.12 17.39
CA PRO A 171 -1.17 -10.83 17.77
C PRO A 171 -1.75 -11.98 18.60
N ASP A 172 -2.69 -11.66 19.48
CA ASP A 172 -3.50 -12.66 20.15
C ASP A 172 -4.58 -13.24 19.20
N GLU A 173 -5.25 -14.29 19.64
CA GLU A 173 -6.30 -14.96 18.86
C GLU A 173 -7.47 -14.02 18.53
N THR A 174 -7.82 -13.14 19.45
CA THR A 174 -8.92 -12.18 19.24
C THR A 174 -8.58 -11.20 18.14
N THR A 175 -7.37 -10.65 18.16
CA THR A 175 -6.87 -9.74 17.12
C THR A 175 -6.75 -10.45 15.77
N THR A 176 -6.19 -11.66 15.74
CA THR A 176 -6.09 -12.47 14.53
C THR A 176 -7.46 -12.70 13.90
N ASN A 177 -8.46 -13.12 14.69
CA ASN A 177 -9.80 -13.37 14.18
C ASN A 177 -10.46 -12.10 13.61
N LYS A 178 -10.38 -10.97 14.32
CA LYS A 178 -10.92 -9.69 13.84
C LYS A 178 -10.26 -9.22 12.54
N GLU A 179 -8.93 -9.35 12.44
CA GLU A 179 -8.22 -8.99 11.21
C GLU A 179 -8.67 -9.86 10.03
N LEU A 180 -8.73 -11.17 10.22
CA LEU A 180 -9.14 -12.09 9.17
C LEU A 180 -10.62 -11.91 8.78
N ASP A 181 -11.52 -11.64 9.74
CA ASP A 181 -12.92 -11.30 9.46
C ASP A 181 -13.00 -10.07 8.56
N TYR A 182 -12.25 -9.03 8.89
CA TYR A 182 -12.23 -7.79 8.12
C TYR A 182 -11.61 -7.98 6.73
N ILE A 183 -10.46 -8.64 6.63
CA ILE A 183 -9.79 -8.94 5.36
C ILE A 183 -10.74 -9.70 4.41
N GLN A 184 -11.43 -10.74 4.92
CA GLN A 184 -12.38 -11.53 4.12
C GLN A 184 -13.62 -10.73 3.74
N SER A 185 -14.14 -9.89 4.64
CA SER A 185 -15.31 -9.05 4.37
C SER A 185 -15.07 -8.09 3.20
N LEU A 186 -13.83 -7.64 3.02
CA LEU A 186 -13.43 -6.80 1.89
C LEU A 186 -13.09 -7.59 0.61
N GLY A 187 -13.26 -8.92 0.58
CA GLY A 187 -13.08 -9.76 -0.61
C GLY A 187 -11.66 -10.25 -0.86
N PHE A 188 -10.71 -10.01 0.04
CA PHE A 188 -9.36 -10.56 -0.08
C PHE A 188 -9.34 -12.07 0.21
N ASN A 189 -8.55 -12.82 -0.54
CA ASN A 189 -8.35 -14.25 -0.35
C ASN A 189 -6.95 -14.65 0.06
N THR A 190 -6.01 -13.70 0.06
CA THR A 190 -4.58 -13.93 0.33
C THR A 190 -4.03 -12.84 1.25
N VAL A 191 -3.17 -13.23 2.18
CA VAL A 191 -2.34 -12.29 2.96
C VAL A 191 -0.88 -12.51 2.58
N LYS A 192 -0.18 -11.45 2.11
CA LYS A 192 1.27 -11.45 1.96
C LYS A 192 1.90 -10.94 3.25
N PHE A 193 2.59 -11.82 3.94
CA PHE A 193 3.36 -11.48 5.15
C PHE A 193 4.71 -10.92 4.71
N CYS A 194 4.82 -9.60 4.71
CA CYS A 194 5.98 -8.90 4.19
C CYS A 194 7.07 -8.80 5.24
N LEU A 195 8.15 -9.57 5.04
CA LEU A 195 9.37 -9.53 5.84
C LEU A 195 9.19 -9.91 7.32
N TRP A 196 8.18 -10.73 7.62
CA TRP A 196 7.99 -11.32 8.94
C TRP A 196 7.26 -12.66 8.83
N LEU A 197 7.41 -13.51 9.83
CA LEU A 197 6.70 -14.78 9.91
C LEU A 197 5.57 -14.67 10.94
N PRO A 198 4.32 -14.90 10.56
CA PRO A 198 3.20 -14.88 11.51
C PRO A 198 3.26 -16.07 12.47
N PRO A 199 2.54 -16.03 13.60
CA PRO A 199 2.37 -17.22 14.44
C PRO A 199 1.76 -18.39 13.66
N HIS A 200 2.10 -19.61 13.97
CA HIS A 200 1.49 -20.80 13.36
C HIS A 200 -0.04 -20.81 13.50
N SER A 201 -0.57 -20.34 14.64
CA SER A 201 -2.00 -20.21 14.88
C SER A 201 -2.68 -19.26 13.89
N TYR A 202 -1.98 -18.22 13.43
CA TYR A 202 -2.50 -17.31 12.41
C TYR A 202 -2.69 -18.04 11.07
N LEU A 203 -1.70 -18.80 10.62
CA LEU A 203 -1.77 -19.59 9.39
C LEU A 203 -2.81 -20.70 9.47
N GLN A 204 -2.92 -21.37 10.63
CA GLN A 204 -3.96 -22.39 10.87
C GLN A 204 -5.37 -21.81 10.79
N GLU A 205 -5.59 -20.61 11.34
CA GLU A 205 -6.87 -19.93 11.25
C GLU A 205 -7.18 -19.50 9.80
N MET A 206 -6.18 -19.02 9.05
CA MET A 206 -6.34 -18.76 7.61
C MET A 206 -6.69 -20.01 6.83
N GLU A 207 -6.05 -21.14 7.12
CA GLU A 207 -6.34 -22.42 6.48
C GLU A 207 -7.80 -22.86 6.75
N ARG A 208 -8.24 -22.76 8.01
CA ARG A 208 -9.64 -23.04 8.41
C ARG A 208 -10.66 -22.19 7.64
N ARG A 209 -10.28 -20.98 7.26
CA ARG A 209 -11.11 -20.01 6.50
C ARG A 209 -10.97 -20.17 4.99
N GLY A 210 -10.11 -21.06 4.51
CA GLY A 210 -9.83 -21.20 3.07
C GLY A 210 -9.03 -20.03 2.49
N MET A 211 -8.26 -19.32 3.31
CA MET A 211 -7.42 -18.21 2.89
C MET A 211 -5.98 -18.67 2.62
N PHE A 212 -5.36 -18.04 1.67
CA PHE A 212 -3.99 -18.30 1.26
C PHE A 212 -2.98 -17.35 1.92
N ALA A 213 -1.76 -17.83 2.09
CA ALA A 213 -0.65 -17.05 2.59
C ALA A 213 0.51 -17.00 1.58
N TRP A 214 1.13 -15.84 1.49
CA TRP A 214 2.41 -15.63 0.82
C TRP A 214 3.43 -15.22 1.89
N LEU A 215 4.46 -16.05 2.12
CA LEU A 215 5.50 -15.76 3.08
C LEU A 215 6.71 -15.14 2.40
N GLU A 216 7.03 -13.92 2.78
CA GLU A 216 8.24 -13.23 2.38
C GLU A 216 9.21 -13.21 3.57
N LEU A 217 10.35 -13.90 3.42
CA LEU A 217 11.31 -14.05 4.50
C LEU A 217 11.93 -12.70 4.90
N PRO A 218 12.33 -12.53 6.16
CA PRO A 218 12.71 -11.23 6.74
C PRO A 218 14.09 -10.74 6.29
N LEU A 219 14.35 -10.72 5.00
CA LEU A 219 15.59 -10.28 4.36
C LEU A 219 15.34 -9.03 3.51
N TRP A 220 15.76 -7.86 4.02
CA TRP A 220 15.59 -6.56 3.35
C TRP A 220 16.81 -5.68 3.53
N LEU A 221 17.40 -5.18 2.45
CA LEU A 221 18.55 -4.27 2.41
C LEU A 221 19.68 -4.61 3.40
N PRO A 222 20.13 -5.89 3.52
CA PRO A 222 21.18 -6.27 4.45
C PRO A 222 22.55 -5.74 4.01
N GLU A 223 23.53 -5.75 4.93
CA GLU A 223 24.93 -5.60 4.56
C GLU A 223 25.42 -6.85 3.82
N ALA A 224 26.34 -6.67 2.87
CA ALA A 224 26.85 -7.75 2.04
C ALA A 224 27.38 -8.98 2.82
N GLY A 225 28.04 -8.75 3.97
CA GLY A 225 28.53 -9.83 4.83
C GLY A 225 27.45 -10.72 5.46
N LEU A 226 26.18 -10.33 5.41
CA LEU A 226 25.08 -11.18 5.89
C LEU A 226 24.93 -12.42 5.01
N TYR A 227 25.13 -12.31 3.71
CA TYR A 227 25.00 -13.41 2.77
C TYR A 227 26.10 -14.49 2.93
N GLU A 228 27.16 -14.19 3.66
CA GLU A 228 28.27 -15.11 3.96
C GLU A 228 28.18 -15.68 5.38
N SER A 229 27.14 -15.35 6.14
CA SER A 229 26.99 -15.76 7.54
C SER A 229 26.39 -17.16 7.67
N PRO A 230 27.11 -18.15 8.19
CA PRO A 230 26.53 -19.48 8.45
C PRO A 230 25.38 -19.45 9.47
N GLY A 231 25.37 -18.50 10.39
CA GLY A 231 24.30 -18.32 11.37
C GLY A 231 22.99 -17.91 10.70
N VAL A 232 23.06 -16.96 9.74
CA VAL A 232 21.91 -16.53 8.94
C VAL A 232 21.39 -17.67 8.07
N ASP A 233 22.27 -18.44 7.46
CA ASP A 233 21.87 -19.63 6.68
C ASP A 233 21.15 -20.68 7.56
N ALA A 234 21.61 -20.87 8.80
CA ALA A 234 20.95 -21.78 9.74
C ALA A 234 19.58 -21.26 10.20
N GLU A 235 19.46 -19.96 10.47
CA GLU A 235 18.18 -19.32 10.84
C GLU A 235 17.16 -19.41 9.69
N LEU A 236 17.57 -19.11 8.45
CA LEU A 236 16.71 -19.27 7.27
C LEU A 236 16.25 -20.72 7.07
N ASP A 237 17.15 -21.72 7.20
CA ASP A 237 16.80 -23.13 7.09
C ASP A 237 15.78 -23.55 8.15
N ALA A 238 15.99 -23.13 9.39
CA ALA A 238 15.08 -23.43 10.50
C ALA A 238 13.69 -22.82 10.28
N MET A 239 13.61 -21.55 9.88
CA MET A 239 12.35 -20.88 9.53
C MET A 239 11.58 -21.63 8.45
N ILE A 240 12.25 -21.96 7.33
CA ILE A 240 11.60 -22.65 6.22
C ILE A 240 11.07 -24.01 6.66
N ARG A 241 11.87 -24.83 7.34
CA ARG A 241 11.45 -26.16 7.81
C ARG A 241 10.28 -26.11 8.78
N GLN A 242 10.24 -25.11 9.66
CA GLN A 242 9.17 -25.00 10.65
C GLN A 242 7.84 -24.57 10.03
N TYR A 243 7.87 -23.82 8.91
CA TYR A 243 6.68 -23.32 8.24
C TYR A 243 6.25 -24.13 7.01
N ALA A 244 7.09 -25.04 6.51
CA ALA A 244 6.86 -25.82 5.30
C ALA A 244 5.61 -26.72 5.31
N HIS A 245 5.06 -27.00 6.49
CA HIS A 245 3.91 -27.89 6.63
C HIS A 245 2.54 -27.20 6.44
N HIS A 246 2.50 -25.87 6.35
CA HIS A 246 1.25 -25.14 6.14
C HIS A 246 0.82 -25.21 4.67
N SER A 247 -0.24 -25.97 4.38
CA SER A 247 -0.71 -26.20 3.01
C SER A 247 -1.28 -24.97 2.32
N ASN A 248 -1.75 -23.99 3.10
CA ASN A 248 -2.27 -22.71 2.63
C ASN A 248 -1.17 -21.66 2.31
N VAL A 249 0.10 -21.97 2.57
CA VAL A 249 1.22 -21.13 2.12
C VAL A 249 1.50 -21.43 0.66
N VAL A 250 0.92 -20.66 -0.24
CA VAL A 250 0.96 -20.89 -1.69
C VAL A 250 2.14 -20.23 -2.39
N ALA A 251 2.81 -19.27 -1.75
CA ALA A 251 3.97 -18.58 -2.30
C ALA A 251 5.04 -18.31 -1.21
N TRP A 252 6.30 -18.42 -1.62
CA TRP A 252 7.48 -18.09 -0.82
C TRP A 252 8.39 -17.14 -1.57
N THR A 253 8.88 -16.11 -0.88
CA THR A 253 9.92 -15.21 -1.41
C THR A 253 11.07 -15.13 -0.42
N LEU A 254 12.32 -15.23 -0.93
CA LEU A 254 13.53 -15.17 -0.11
C LEU A 254 13.69 -13.84 0.61
N GLY A 255 13.26 -12.76 -0.03
CA GLY A 255 13.30 -11.43 0.56
C GLY A 255 12.75 -10.39 -0.40
N CYS A 256 12.71 -9.14 0.05
CA CYS A 256 12.13 -8.02 -0.67
C CYS A 256 13.23 -7.04 -1.13
N GLU A 257 13.15 -6.63 -2.40
CA GLU A 257 13.94 -5.52 -2.97
C GLU A 257 15.45 -5.65 -2.71
N LEU A 258 15.96 -6.86 -2.89
CA LEU A 258 17.35 -7.23 -2.60
C LEU A 258 18.30 -6.71 -3.69
N ALA A 259 18.60 -5.41 -3.70
CA ALA A 259 19.45 -4.77 -4.72
C ALA A 259 20.86 -5.38 -4.82
N ASN A 260 21.44 -5.86 -3.70
CA ASN A 260 22.83 -6.27 -3.60
C ASN A 260 23.01 -7.78 -3.30
N ALA A 261 21.96 -8.59 -3.40
CA ALA A 261 22.05 -10.01 -3.11
C ALA A 261 22.81 -10.74 -4.24
N PRO A 262 23.89 -11.51 -3.94
CA PRO A 262 24.60 -12.29 -4.96
C PRO A 262 23.66 -13.26 -5.67
N ALA A 263 23.82 -13.39 -7.00
CA ALA A 263 22.99 -14.26 -7.80
C ALA A 263 23.05 -15.72 -7.34
N GLU A 264 24.26 -16.21 -7.02
CA GLU A 264 24.48 -17.57 -6.53
C GLU A 264 23.80 -17.81 -5.17
N TYR A 265 23.72 -16.79 -4.32
CA TYR A 265 23.00 -16.87 -3.04
C TYR A 265 21.50 -17.00 -3.26
N ARG A 266 20.93 -16.15 -4.14
CA ARG A 266 19.51 -16.19 -4.49
C ARG A 266 19.12 -17.53 -5.13
N GLU A 267 19.90 -18.00 -6.10
CA GLU A 267 19.68 -19.30 -6.77
C GLU A 267 19.76 -20.48 -5.78
N LYS A 268 20.76 -20.49 -4.90
CA LYS A 268 20.92 -21.49 -3.83
C LYS A 268 19.67 -21.60 -2.98
N TRP A 269 19.14 -20.44 -2.52
CA TRP A 269 18.01 -20.42 -1.63
C TRP A 269 16.68 -20.74 -2.31
N VAL A 270 16.46 -20.32 -3.54
CA VAL A 270 15.29 -20.74 -4.32
C VAL A 270 15.22 -22.27 -4.42
N LYS A 271 16.33 -22.90 -4.84
CA LYS A 271 16.41 -24.37 -4.90
C LYS A 271 16.15 -25.04 -3.54
N LYS A 272 16.69 -24.45 -2.48
CA LYS A 272 16.52 -24.97 -1.12
C LYS A 272 15.09 -24.82 -0.62
N ILE A 273 14.47 -23.66 -0.79
CA ILE A 273 13.05 -23.44 -0.46
C ILE A 273 12.19 -24.45 -1.21
N GLN A 274 12.40 -24.63 -2.52
CA GLN A 274 11.64 -25.57 -3.32
C GLN A 274 11.75 -27.01 -2.79
N ALA A 275 12.97 -27.43 -2.45
CA ALA A 275 13.20 -28.77 -1.92
C ALA A 275 12.56 -29.00 -0.54
N LEU A 276 12.55 -27.97 0.32
CA LEU A 276 12.04 -28.05 1.69
C LEU A 276 10.53 -27.88 1.78
N THR A 277 9.92 -27.04 0.95
CA THR A 277 8.51 -26.70 1.06
C THR A 277 7.62 -27.43 0.05
N LYS A 278 8.18 -27.85 -1.09
CA LYS A 278 7.43 -28.36 -2.26
C LYS A 278 6.40 -27.38 -2.81
N CYS A 279 6.46 -26.11 -2.39
CA CYS A 279 5.54 -25.08 -2.85
C CYS A 279 5.74 -24.80 -4.35
N PRO A 280 4.69 -24.61 -5.13
CA PRO A 280 4.81 -24.34 -6.57
C PRO A 280 5.27 -22.92 -6.89
N LEU A 281 4.97 -21.93 -6.02
CA LEU A 281 5.32 -20.54 -6.25
C LEU A 281 6.48 -20.12 -5.34
N ILE A 282 7.65 -19.96 -5.94
CA ILE A 282 8.87 -19.54 -5.23
C ILE A 282 9.55 -18.43 -6.02
N LYS A 283 9.98 -17.38 -5.31
CA LYS A 283 10.67 -16.24 -5.88
C LYS A 283 11.92 -15.91 -5.06
N ASP A 284 12.97 -15.50 -5.76
CA ASP A 284 14.25 -15.13 -5.15
C ASP A 284 14.23 -13.72 -4.54
N ASN A 285 13.47 -12.80 -5.14
CA ASN A 285 13.48 -11.39 -4.79
C ASN A 285 12.15 -10.74 -5.19
N SER A 286 11.40 -10.28 -4.23
CA SER A 286 10.16 -9.55 -4.45
C SER A 286 10.47 -8.12 -4.92
N GLY A 287 9.75 -7.60 -5.94
CA GLY A 287 9.99 -6.28 -6.52
C GLY A 287 11.32 -6.11 -7.25
N GLY A 288 11.99 -7.14 -7.47
CA GLY A 288 13.19 -7.43 -8.24
C GLY A 288 14.06 -6.29 -8.78
N ALA A 289 14.65 -6.56 -9.94
CA ALA A 289 15.64 -5.70 -10.55
C ALA A 289 15.06 -4.40 -11.15
N GLU A 290 13.79 -4.41 -11.52
CA GLU A 290 13.11 -3.28 -12.17
C GLU A 290 12.96 -2.06 -11.26
N MET A 291 12.90 -2.26 -9.93
CA MET A 291 12.68 -1.17 -8.98
C MET A 291 13.98 -0.60 -8.40
N TYR A 292 14.97 -1.46 -8.15
CA TYR A 292 16.16 -1.09 -7.36
C TYR A 292 17.50 -1.30 -8.09
N GLY A 293 17.45 -1.56 -9.41
CA GLY A 293 18.66 -1.73 -10.22
C GLY A 293 19.52 -2.92 -9.80
N GLY A 294 18.90 -3.96 -9.25
CA GLY A 294 19.57 -5.21 -8.88
C GLY A 294 19.97 -6.04 -10.11
N ASP A 295 20.46 -7.26 -9.88
CA ASP A 295 20.78 -8.20 -10.94
C ASP A 295 19.50 -8.59 -11.70
N PRO A 296 19.41 -8.33 -13.03
CA PRO A 296 18.22 -8.64 -13.81
C PRO A 296 17.97 -10.15 -13.98
N ARG A 297 18.92 -11.00 -13.58
CA ARG A 297 18.70 -12.45 -13.55
C ARG A 297 17.72 -12.78 -12.43
N GLU A 298 16.60 -13.35 -12.80
CA GLU A 298 15.55 -13.78 -11.88
C GLU A 298 15.58 -15.30 -11.71
N TYR A 299 15.42 -15.72 -10.45
CA TYR A 299 15.28 -17.13 -10.09
C TYR A 299 13.90 -17.34 -9.46
N GLY A 300 13.25 -18.43 -9.82
CA GLY A 300 11.94 -18.76 -9.28
C GLY A 300 10.98 -19.30 -10.32
N THR A 301 9.71 -19.44 -9.92
CA THR A 301 8.65 -20.06 -10.72
C THR A 301 7.55 -19.06 -11.12
N PHE A 302 7.66 -17.81 -10.72
CA PHE A 302 6.71 -16.75 -11.05
C PHE A 302 7.39 -15.37 -11.09
N TYR A 303 6.68 -14.39 -11.64
CA TYR A 303 7.10 -12.99 -11.69
C TYR A 303 6.40 -12.17 -10.62
N ASP A 304 7.13 -11.25 -10.02
CA ASP A 304 6.65 -10.38 -8.95
C ASP A 304 7.11 -8.94 -9.19
N TYR A 305 6.15 -8.02 -9.35
CA TYR A 305 6.42 -6.62 -9.64
C TYR A 305 5.84 -5.72 -8.53
N HIS A 306 6.52 -4.61 -8.26
CA HIS A 306 6.10 -3.57 -7.31
C HIS A 306 5.83 -2.24 -8.03
N PRO A 307 4.77 -2.13 -8.86
CA PRO A 307 4.49 -0.92 -9.62
C PRO A 307 3.81 0.14 -8.75
N TYR A 308 4.60 0.94 -8.08
CA TYR A 308 4.13 2.14 -7.39
C TYR A 308 4.15 3.33 -8.35
N ALA A 309 2.98 3.76 -8.80
CA ALA A 309 2.84 4.88 -9.72
C ALA A 309 1.55 5.65 -9.45
N ASP A 310 1.55 6.95 -9.80
CA ASP A 310 0.34 7.75 -9.80
C ASP A 310 -0.70 7.20 -10.78
N ALA A 311 -1.99 7.46 -10.49
CA ALA A 311 -3.11 6.83 -11.18
C ALA A 311 -3.05 6.99 -12.71
N GLN A 312 -2.60 8.15 -13.21
CA GLN A 312 -2.47 8.40 -14.65
C GLN A 312 -1.31 7.64 -15.30
N PHE A 313 -0.29 7.23 -14.55
CA PHE A 313 0.87 6.51 -15.07
C PHE A 313 0.79 4.99 -14.87
N PHE A 314 -0.05 4.53 -13.95
CA PHE A 314 -0.16 3.11 -13.61
C PHE A 314 -0.58 2.22 -14.80
N PRO A 315 -1.65 2.53 -15.56
CA PRO A 315 -2.04 1.69 -16.69
C PRO A 315 -0.96 1.53 -17.77
N PRO A 316 -0.26 2.60 -18.23
CA PRO A 316 0.84 2.43 -19.18
C PRO A 316 2.05 1.70 -18.58
N LEU A 317 2.31 1.81 -17.27
CA LEU A 317 3.35 1.04 -16.60
C LEU A 317 2.99 -0.45 -16.62
N VAL A 318 1.79 -0.83 -16.24
CA VAL A 318 1.32 -2.22 -16.30
C VAL A 318 1.34 -2.78 -17.73
N ASP A 319 0.97 -1.97 -18.73
CA ASP A 319 1.09 -2.34 -20.14
C ASP A 319 2.55 -2.65 -20.52
N SER A 320 3.52 -1.90 -20.01
CA SER A 320 4.94 -2.16 -20.27
C SER A 320 5.44 -3.44 -19.60
N LEU A 321 4.99 -3.72 -18.38
CA LEU A 321 5.29 -4.98 -17.69
C LEU A 321 4.68 -6.18 -18.41
N GLN A 322 3.49 -6.02 -19.01
CA GLN A 322 2.83 -7.07 -19.80
C GLN A 322 3.60 -7.42 -21.08
N THR A 323 4.21 -6.43 -21.73
CA THR A 323 4.94 -6.61 -22.98
C THR A 323 6.42 -7.00 -22.78
N GLY A 324 6.91 -6.99 -21.55
CA GLY A 324 8.26 -7.41 -21.22
C GLY A 324 8.52 -8.90 -21.52
N PRO A 325 9.77 -9.29 -21.74
CA PRO A 325 10.10 -10.70 -21.95
C PRO A 325 9.81 -11.51 -20.70
N ARG A 326 8.93 -12.50 -20.81
CA ARG A 326 8.59 -13.45 -19.75
C ARG A 326 8.81 -14.88 -20.24
N ILE A 327 9.28 -15.72 -19.33
CA ILE A 327 9.21 -17.16 -19.47
C ILE A 327 7.79 -17.57 -19.06
N ASP A 328 7.28 -18.69 -19.56
CA ASP A 328 5.98 -19.23 -19.13
C ASP A 328 5.92 -19.34 -17.60
N GLY A 329 4.94 -18.71 -16.99
CA GLY A 329 4.76 -18.69 -15.54
C GLY A 329 3.72 -17.67 -15.09
N LYS A 330 3.27 -17.80 -13.82
CA LYS A 330 2.36 -16.83 -13.21
C LYS A 330 3.04 -15.48 -13.00
N ALA A 331 2.25 -14.42 -13.03
CA ALA A 331 2.74 -13.06 -12.77
C ALA A 331 1.79 -12.34 -11.81
N PHE A 332 2.37 -11.68 -10.81
CA PHE A 332 1.64 -10.93 -9.78
C PHE A 332 2.18 -9.51 -9.65
N LEU A 333 1.32 -8.61 -9.21
CA LEU A 333 1.77 -7.36 -8.59
C LEU A 333 1.88 -7.62 -7.08
N GLY A 334 3.06 -8.00 -6.61
CA GLY A 334 3.28 -8.42 -5.23
C GLY A 334 3.24 -7.29 -4.20
N GLU A 335 3.35 -6.05 -4.67
CA GLU A 335 3.03 -4.83 -3.93
C GLU A 335 2.53 -3.78 -4.90
N THR A 336 1.39 -3.15 -4.59
CA THR A 336 0.84 -2.13 -5.50
C THR A 336 -0.17 -1.23 -4.81
N ILE A 337 -0.45 -0.09 -5.45
CA ILE A 337 -1.52 0.85 -5.11
C ILE A 337 -1.38 1.37 -3.68
N ASP A 338 -0.23 1.96 -3.40
CA ASP A 338 -0.03 2.77 -2.20
C ASP A 338 -0.80 4.09 -2.37
N CYS A 339 -1.79 4.35 -1.54
CA CYS A 339 -2.58 5.57 -1.57
C CYS A 339 -2.83 6.04 -0.14
N ASP A 340 -2.00 6.96 0.30
CA ASP A 340 -2.00 7.46 1.67
C ASP A 340 -3.29 8.21 2.02
N VAL A 341 -3.73 8.06 3.26
CA VAL A 341 -4.87 8.74 3.86
C VAL A 341 -4.37 9.67 4.95
N HIS A 342 -5.01 10.82 5.13
CA HIS A 342 -4.70 11.70 6.25
C HIS A 342 -4.99 10.98 7.56
N ARG A 343 -3.99 10.94 8.46
CA ARG A 343 -4.11 10.19 9.72
C ARG A 343 -5.11 10.84 10.66
N ASP A 344 -5.78 10.02 11.47
CA ASP A 344 -6.66 10.48 12.54
C ASP A 344 -5.84 11.07 13.70
N ILE A 345 -5.64 12.38 13.65
CA ILE A 345 -4.81 13.12 14.62
C ILE A 345 -5.40 13.06 16.02
N GLU A 346 -6.74 13.02 16.15
CA GLU A 346 -7.40 12.90 17.45
C GLU A 346 -7.05 11.55 18.08
N GLN A 347 -7.20 10.46 17.33
CA GLN A 347 -6.84 9.11 17.79
C GLN A 347 -5.37 9.01 18.15
N ILE A 348 -4.47 9.48 17.29
CA ILE A 348 -3.04 9.48 17.55
C ILE A 348 -2.72 10.33 18.79
N GLY A 349 -3.43 11.45 18.96
CA GLY A 349 -3.27 12.33 20.11
C GLY A 349 -3.72 11.71 21.44
N GLU A 350 -4.77 10.89 21.43
CA GLU A 350 -5.27 10.18 22.62
C GLU A 350 -4.36 9.00 23.00
N THR A 351 -3.91 8.25 22.00
CA THR A 351 -3.10 7.04 22.18
C THR A 351 -1.87 7.13 21.27
N MET A 352 -0.94 8.03 21.66
CA MET A 352 0.23 8.30 20.81
C MET A 352 1.06 7.04 20.61
N PRO A 353 1.22 6.58 19.36
CA PRO A 353 2.12 5.47 19.08
C PRO A 353 3.55 5.93 19.37
N PHE A 354 4.40 5.02 19.87
CA PHE A 354 5.75 5.39 20.29
C PHE A 354 6.57 6.05 19.17
N TRP A 355 6.33 5.70 17.91
CA TRP A 355 7.03 6.29 16.76
C TRP A 355 6.68 7.77 16.53
N ALA A 356 5.51 8.22 16.98
CA ALA A 356 5.07 9.60 16.91
C ALA A 356 5.50 10.43 18.12
N SER A 357 6.22 9.84 19.07
CA SER A 357 6.77 10.57 20.21
C SER A 357 8.09 11.26 19.85
N ALA A 358 8.41 12.38 20.52
CA ALA A 358 9.68 13.09 20.34
C ALA A 358 10.93 12.24 20.68
N LEU A 359 10.74 11.12 21.41
CA LEU A 359 11.79 10.16 21.77
C LEU A 359 11.98 9.04 20.74
N SER A 360 11.11 8.98 19.71
CA SER A 360 11.22 8.02 18.63
C SER A 360 12.39 8.39 17.72
N GLU A 361 13.61 8.08 18.12
CA GLU A 361 14.69 7.99 17.15
C GLU A 361 14.47 6.71 16.35
N LEU A 362 13.93 6.87 15.15
CA LEU A 362 14.08 5.84 14.13
C LEU A 362 15.57 5.60 14.00
N ASN A 363 16.01 4.35 13.90
CA ASN A 363 17.41 3.96 14.00
C ASN A 363 18.35 4.95 13.30
N ASP A 364 19.54 5.22 13.83
CA ASP A 364 20.48 6.27 13.43
C ASP A 364 20.80 6.33 11.92
N LYS A 365 20.52 5.25 11.20
CA LYS A 365 20.75 5.07 9.77
C LYS A 365 19.48 4.64 9.03
N GLY A 366 18.37 4.62 9.73
CA GLY A 366 17.09 4.20 9.19
C GLY A 366 16.53 5.20 8.20
N VAL A 367 15.61 4.70 7.44
CA VAL A 367 14.83 5.49 6.51
C VAL A 367 13.93 6.41 7.34
N ARG A 368 14.28 7.68 7.36
CA ARG A 368 13.44 8.72 7.98
C ARG A 368 12.38 9.13 6.96
N TRP A 369 11.22 8.52 7.03
CA TRP A 369 10.16 8.78 6.06
C TRP A 369 9.07 9.71 6.58
N GLN A 370 9.04 9.97 7.89
CA GLN A 370 8.02 10.83 8.51
C GLN A 370 8.68 11.76 9.53
N TYR A 371 9.18 12.87 9.04
CA TYR A 371 10.08 13.71 9.80
C TYR A 371 9.42 14.57 10.84
N ASP A 372 8.27 15.13 10.51
CA ASP A 372 7.66 16.17 11.32
C ASP A 372 6.35 15.74 12.00
N MET A 373 6.03 14.43 11.96
CA MET A 373 4.81 13.92 12.59
C MET A 373 4.69 14.32 14.08
N PRO A 374 5.73 14.16 14.93
CA PRO A 374 5.65 14.59 16.33
C PRO A 374 5.37 16.08 16.47
N ASN A 375 6.02 16.93 15.68
CA ASN A 375 5.79 18.37 15.71
C ASN A 375 4.39 18.71 15.19
N PHE A 376 3.99 18.14 14.06
CA PHE A 376 2.66 18.32 13.50
C PHE A 376 1.57 17.92 14.47
N ILE A 377 1.68 16.78 15.15
CA ILE A 377 0.73 16.34 16.18
C ILE A 377 0.72 17.33 17.36
N SER A 378 1.89 17.75 17.85
CA SER A 378 1.98 18.68 18.98
C SER A 378 1.36 20.04 18.68
N GLU A 379 1.51 20.53 17.44
CA GLU A 379 0.96 21.82 16.99
C GLU A 379 -0.54 21.76 16.70
N ASN A 380 -1.08 20.61 16.36
CA ASN A 380 -2.46 20.46 15.90
C ASN A 380 -3.37 19.72 16.89
N ARG A 381 -2.85 18.96 17.86
CA ARG A 381 -3.61 18.19 18.83
C ARG A 381 -4.57 19.02 19.70
N PHE A 382 -4.14 20.23 20.06
CA PHE A 382 -4.93 21.17 20.86
C PHE A 382 -5.44 22.34 20.02
N ALA A 383 -5.58 22.11 18.73
CA ALA A 383 -6.03 23.11 17.78
C ALA A 383 -7.48 23.57 18.13
N ASN A 384 -7.79 24.79 17.70
CA ASN A 384 -9.16 25.29 17.79
C ASN A 384 -10.10 24.45 16.90
N GLU A 385 -11.43 24.62 17.12
CA GLU A 385 -12.47 23.85 16.41
C GLU A 385 -12.33 23.91 14.88
N ALA A 386 -11.87 25.03 14.32
CA ALA A 386 -11.67 25.19 12.88
C ALA A 386 -10.57 24.27 12.34
N LYS A 387 -9.46 24.13 13.06
CA LYS A 387 -8.38 23.18 12.66
C LYS A 387 -8.83 21.73 12.77
N VAL A 388 -9.55 21.37 13.83
CA VAL A 388 -10.12 20.03 14.00
C VAL A 388 -11.08 19.68 12.86
N SER A 389 -11.98 20.63 12.49
CA SER A 389 -12.89 20.47 11.36
C SER A 389 -12.14 20.24 10.04
N ARG A 390 -11.09 21.02 9.78
CA ARG A 390 -10.24 20.87 8.58
C ARG A 390 -9.56 19.50 8.52
N HIS A 391 -9.05 18.99 9.65
CA HIS A 391 -8.42 17.65 9.66
C HIS A 391 -9.43 16.54 9.37
N LYS A 392 -10.67 16.66 9.86
CA LYS A 392 -11.75 15.71 9.54
C LYS A 392 -12.14 15.74 8.06
N GLU A 393 -12.21 16.93 7.48
CA GLU A 393 -12.44 17.09 6.04
C GLU A 393 -11.33 16.44 5.21
N LEU A 394 -10.07 16.72 5.52
CA LEU A 394 -8.90 16.14 4.84
C LEU A 394 -8.87 14.61 4.98
N MET A 395 -9.22 14.09 6.15
CA MET A 395 -9.30 12.64 6.37
C MET A 395 -10.40 12.03 5.50
N ALA A 396 -11.61 12.57 5.53
CA ALA A 396 -12.73 12.09 4.72
C ALA A 396 -12.40 12.15 3.23
N SER A 397 -11.93 13.29 2.74
CA SER A 397 -11.54 13.47 1.33
C SER A 397 -10.45 12.50 0.90
N SER A 398 -9.44 12.24 1.73
CA SER A 398 -8.37 11.30 1.40
C SER A 398 -8.81 9.84 1.44
N ILE A 399 -9.76 9.46 2.30
CA ILE A 399 -10.39 8.13 2.32
C ILE A 399 -11.16 7.91 1.01
N ASP A 400 -11.96 8.88 0.59
CA ASP A 400 -12.74 8.80 -0.66
C ASP A 400 -11.81 8.73 -1.87
N LYS A 401 -10.74 9.55 -1.90
CA LYS A 401 -9.70 9.47 -2.93
C LYS A 401 -9.06 8.09 -3.00
N ALA A 402 -8.66 7.56 -1.85
CA ALA A 402 -7.98 6.26 -1.79
C ALA A 402 -8.89 5.12 -2.25
N LEU A 403 -10.19 5.21 -1.96
CA LEU A 403 -11.20 4.26 -2.45
C LEU A 403 -11.33 4.36 -3.98
N PHE A 404 -11.51 5.56 -4.52
CA PHE A 404 -11.59 5.81 -5.96
C PHE A 404 -10.35 5.29 -6.70
N VAL A 405 -9.16 5.66 -6.22
CA VAL A 405 -7.88 5.27 -6.84
C VAL A 405 -7.73 3.75 -6.84
N ARG A 406 -7.99 3.07 -5.71
CA ARG A 406 -7.91 1.61 -5.62
C ARG A 406 -8.88 0.94 -6.58
N LYS A 407 -10.15 1.35 -6.58
CA LYS A 407 -11.17 0.84 -7.51
C LYS A 407 -10.71 1.01 -8.96
N HIS A 408 -10.37 2.23 -9.35
CA HIS A 408 -9.92 2.56 -10.71
C HIS A 408 -8.72 1.70 -11.14
N LEU A 409 -7.67 1.63 -10.32
CA LEU A 409 -6.45 0.94 -10.69
C LEU A 409 -6.61 -0.59 -10.70
N VAL A 410 -7.36 -1.16 -9.75
CA VAL A 410 -7.67 -2.59 -9.76
C VAL A 410 -8.50 -2.96 -10.97
N GLU A 411 -9.52 -2.17 -11.33
CA GLU A 411 -10.30 -2.39 -12.54
C GLU A 411 -9.43 -2.36 -13.81
N GLN A 412 -8.55 -1.36 -13.94
CA GLN A 412 -7.61 -1.27 -15.06
C GLN A 412 -6.66 -2.48 -15.08
N PHE A 413 -6.19 -2.93 -13.93
CA PHE A 413 -5.35 -4.12 -13.81
C PHE A 413 -6.12 -5.41 -14.16
N ARG A 414 -7.34 -5.59 -13.65
CA ARG A 414 -8.21 -6.73 -13.96
C ARG A 414 -8.58 -6.83 -15.45
N SER A 415 -8.41 -5.74 -16.19
CA SER A 415 -8.55 -5.73 -17.65
C SER A 415 -7.39 -6.42 -18.38
N LYS A 416 -6.32 -6.83 -17.68
CA LYS A 416 -5.13 -7.46 -18.25
C LYS A 416 -5.17 -8.98 -18.06
N SER A 417 -4.97 -9.72 -19.15
CA SER A 417 -5.06 -11.20 -19.15
C SER A 417 -3.84 -11.89 -18.55
N ASP A 418 -2.71 -11.21 -18.49
CA ASP A 418 -1.40 -11.85 -18.28
C ASP A 418 -0.94 -11.79 -16.81
N PHE A 419 -1.83 -11.39 -15.91
CA PHE A 419 -1.55 -11.36 -14.48
C PHE A 419 -2.53 -12.25 -13.73
N ASP A 420 -2.01 -12.98 -12.75
CA ASP A 420 -2.74 -13.92 -11.90
C ASP A 420 -3.22 -13.31 -10.58
N GLY A 421 -2.88 -12.06 -10.31
CA GLY A 421 -3.33 -11.36 -9.12
C GLY A 421 -2.49 -10.16 -8.71
N TYR A 422 -2.89 -9.58 -7.58
CA TYR A 422 -2.27 -8.41 -6.97
C TYR A 422 -2.29 -8.49 -5.45
N VAL A 423 -1.43 -7.70 -4.82
CA VAL A 423 -1.38 -7.48 -3.36
C VAL A 423 -1.44 -5.97 -3.11
N LEU A 424 -2.52 -5.51 -2.48
CA LEU A 424 -2.66 -4.10 -2.10
C LEU A 424 -1.78 -3.77 -0.88
N THR A 425 -1.14 -2.62 -0.91
CA THR A 425 -0.35 -2.10 0.20
C THR A 425 -1.20 -1.11 0.99
N GLY A 426 -1.63 -1.34 2.26
CA GLY A 426 -1.43 -2.52 3.05
C GLY A 426 -2.56 -2.65 4.08
N LEU A 427 -2.45 -3.62 5.01
CA LEU A 427 -3.50 -3.86 6.00
C LEU A 427 -3.63 -2.71 6.99
N ARG A 428 -2.55 -2.32 7.65
CA ARG A 428 -2.51 -1.24 8.64
C ARG A 428 -1.59 -0.12 8.21
N ASP A 429 -1.89 1.07 8.69
CA ASP A 429 -0.91 2.16 8.69
C ASP A 429 0.36 1.72 9.39
N THR A 430 1.47 2.23 8.89
CA THR A 430 2.79 2.03 9.49
C THR A 430 3.45 3.39 9.73
N PRO A 431 4.57 3.47 10.44
CA PRO A 431 5.28 4.73 10.61
C PRO A 431 5.65 5.45 9.31
N ILE A 432 5.78 4.71 8.20
CA ILE A 432 6.22 5.26 6.90
C ILE A 432 5.10 5.45 5.88
N SER A 433 3.91 4.89 6.10
CA SER A 433 2.79 4.94 5.16
C SER A 433 1.46 4.94 5.91
N SER A 434 0.52 5.72 5.43
CA SER A 434 -0.87 5.77 5.90
C SER A 434 -1.86 5.20 4.87
N SER A 435 -1.39 4.31 4.01
CA SER A 435 -2.22 3.64 3.00
C SER A 435 -2.97 2.41 3.51
N GLY A 436 -2.93 2.13 4.81
CA GLY A 436 -3.64 1.01 5.41
C GLY A 436 -5.14 1.04 5.18
N ILE A 437 -5.76 -0.13 5.01
CA ILE A 437 -7.23 -0.26 5.10
C ILE A 437 -7.73 -0.14 6.55
N GLN A 438 -6.81 -0.22 7.51
CA GLN A 438 -6.99 0.07 8.91
C GLN A 438 -5.98 1.13 9.38
N THR A 439 -6.33 1.87 10.44
CA THR A 439 -5.39 2.77 11.12
C THR A 439 -4.29 1.99 11.85
N ASP A 440 -3.28 2.68 12.42
CA ASP A 440 -2.27 2.09 13.31
C ASP A 440 -2.88 1.18 14.39
N TRP A 441 -4.04 1.56 14.93
CA TRP A 441 -4.76 0.90 16.02
C TRP A 441 -5.88 -0.03 15.53
N ALA A 442 -5.78 -0.56 14.31
CA ALA A 442 -6.74 -1.47 13.70
C ALA A 442 -8.19 -0.94 13.60
N ARG A 443 -8.41 0.38 13.58
CA ARG A 443 -9.72 0.94 13.26
C ARG A 443 -9.96 0.80 11.76
N GLU A 444 -11.05 0.16 11.39
CA GLU A 444 -11.48 -0.07 10.01
C GLU A 444 -11.84 1.27 9.33
N ARG A 445 -11.42 1.43 8.06
CA ARG A 445 -11.70 2.63 7.25
C ARG A 445 -12.78 2.41 6.22
N TYR A 446 -13.00 1.18 5.80
CA TYR A 446 -13.87 0.83 4.69
C TYR A 446 -14.86 -0.26 5.09
N THR A 447 -15.97 -0.31 4.37
CA THR A 447 -17.03 -1.33 4.53
C THR A 447 -17.01 -2.32 3.37
N ALA A 448 -17.62 -3.47 3.54
CA ALA A 448 -17.64 -4.53 2.53
C ALA A 448 -18.24 -4.09 1.19
N ASP A 449 -19.33 -3.32 1.23
CA ASP A 449 -20.03 -2.80 0.06
C ASP A 449 -19.16 -1.87 -0.80
N GLN A 450 -18.19 -1.18 -0.19
CA GLN A 450 -17.26 -0.32 -0.91
C GLN A 450 -16.21 -1.11 -1.71
N PHE A 451 -16.03 -2.41 -1.42
CA PHE A 451 -15.03 -3.28 -2.05
C PHE A 451 -15.63 -4.34 -2.96
N GLU A 452 -16.86 -4.80 -2.70
CA GLU A 452 -17.47 -5.95 -3.35
C GLU A 452 -17.56 -5.88 -4.87
N THR A 453 -17.61 -4.68 -5.45
CA THR A 453 -17.77 -4.48 -6.90
C THR A 453 -16.46 -4.62 -7.68
N TRP A 454 -15.31 -4.45 -7.02
CA TRP A 454 -14.01 -4.43 -7.68
C TRP A 454 -12.97 -5.38 -7.05
N ASN A 455 -13.02 -5.67 -5.74
CA ASN A 455 -12.15 -6.63 -5.08
C ASN A 455 -12.86 -8.00 -4.92
N ALA A 456 -13.41 -8.50 -6.00
CA ALA A 456 -14.19 -9.75 -6.05
C ALA A 456 -13.60 -10.74 -7.07
N GLU A 457 -14.07 -11.98 -7.01
CA GLU A 457 -13.70 -13.01 -8.00
C GLU A 457 -14.16 -12.59 -9.41
N LYS A 458 -15.37 -12.06 -9.49
CA LYS A 458 -16.01 -11.60 -10.72
C LYS A 458 -16.14 -10.09 -10.68
N VAL A 459 -15.61 -9.42 -11.67
CA VAL A 459 -15.61 -7.95 -11.72
C VAL A 459 -15.96 -7.44 -13.10
N LEU A 460 -16.65 -6.30 -13.13
CA LEU A 460 -16.87 -5.49 -14.31
C LEU A 460 -15.95 -4.27 -14.26
N PHE A 461 -15.48 -3.82 -15.41
CA PHE A 461 -14.60 -2.66 -15.54
C PHE A 461 -14.85 -1.91 -16.83
N LEU A 462 -14.50 -0.61 -16.85
CA LEU A 462 -14.52 0.19 -18.07
C LEU A 462 -13.24 -0.04 -18.87
N ILE A 463 -13.38 -0.13 -20.20
CA ILE A 463 -12.26 -0.33 -21.13
C ILE A 463 -12.00 1.00 -21.86
N PRO A 464 -10.81 1.61 -21.71
CA PRO A 464 -10.47 2.80 -22.47
C PRO A 464 -10.29 2.47 -23.94
N SER A 465 -10.73 3.36 -24.81
CA SER A 465 -10.35 3.33 -26.23
C SER A 465 -8.88 3.73 -26.36
N ARG A 466 -8.11 2.92 -27.08
CA ARG A 466 -6.72 3.22 -27.41
C ARG A 466 -6.64 3.70 -28.83
N ASN A 467 -6.34 4.98 -29.01
CA ASN A 467 -6.16 5.58 -30.33
C ASN A 467 -4.66 5.84 -30.54
N PRO A 468 -4.00 5.15 -31.47
CA PRO A 468 -2.64 5.50 -31.83
C PRO A 468 -2.63 6.91 -32.44
N ARG A 469 -1.82 7.79 -31.89
CA ARG A 469 -1.63 9.15 -32.42
C ARG A 469 -0.20 9.33 -32.86
N TRP A 470 -0.05 9.80 -34.10
CA TRP A 470 1.24 10.19 -34.59
C TRP A 470 1.62 11.56 -34.01
N THR A 471 2.68 11.61 -33.23
CA THR A 471 3.23 12.84 -32.64
C THR A 471 4.69 13.02 -33.05
N ARG A 472 5.26 14.21 -32.86
CA ARG A 472 6.69 14.43 -33.04
C ARG A 472 7.47 13.44 -32.18
N GLY A 473 8.27 12.57 -32.79
CA GLY A 473 9.07 11.55 -32.10
C GLY A 473 8.42 10.16 -31.98
N GLY A 474 7.32 9.91 -32.70
CA GLY A 474 6.76 8.57 -32.86
C GLY A 474 5.27 8.45 -32.52
N ASN A 475 4.77 7.24 -32.67
CA ASN A 475 3.39 6.92 -32.41
C ASN A 475 3.18 6.74 -30.88
N ARG A 476 2.34 7.56 -30.28
CA ARG A 476 1.96 7.41 -28.87
C ARG A 476 0.52 6.91 -28.79
N ILE A 477 0.29 5.99 -27.83
CA ILE A 477 -1.05 5.52 -27.54
C ILE A 477 -1.76 6.63 -26.76
N GLY A 478 -2.85 7.16 -27.34
CA GLY A 478 -3.77 8.01 -26.60
C GLY A 478 -4.87 7.17 -25.98
N TYR A 479 -5.22 7.44 -24.74
CA TYR A 479 -6.36 6.83 -24.06
C TYR A 479 -7.57 7.76 -24.16
N SER A 480 -8.78 7.21 -24.33
CA SER A 480 -10.00 7.98 -24.11
C SER A 480 -10.26 8.11 -22.62
N ASP A 481 -10.82 9.23 -22.20
CA ASP A 481 -11.33 9.38 -20.85
C ASP A 481 -12.45 8.34 -20.62
N LEU A 482 -12.49 7.77 -19.43
CA LEU A 482 -13.47 6.75 -19.03
C LEU A 482 -14.72 7.39 -18.43
N TYR A 483 -14.61 8.59 -17.90
CA TYR A 483 -15.58 9.20 -17.02
C TYR A 483 -16.11 10.54 -17.53
N ASN A 484 -15.34 11.27 -18.34
CA ASN A 484 -15.67 12.63 -18.75
C ASN A 484 -15.99 12.70 -20.24
N PHE A 485 -17.15 13.25 -20.59
CA PHE A 485 -17.69 13.31 -21.95
C PHE A 485 -18.20 14.69 -22.30
N PHE A 486 -18.22 15.03 -23.58
CA PHE A 486 -18.85 16.26 -24.07
C PHE A 486 -20.38 16.10 -24.21
N ALA A 487 -21.13 17.08 -23.75
CA ALA A 487 -22.57 17.07 -23.73
C ALA A 487 -23.22 17.09 -25.14
N ASP A 488 -22.50 17.59 -26.12
CA ASP A 488 -22.96 17.67 -27.52
C ASP A 488 -22.61 16.45 -28.38
N LYS A 489 -21.99 15.42 -27.77
CA LYS A 489 -21.50 14.24 -28.48
C LYS A 489 -22.12 12.95 -27.96
N PRO A 490 -22.37 11.98 -28.86
CA PRO A 490 -22.74 10.64 -28.41
C PRO A 490 -21.60 10.01 -27.61
N ILE A 491 -21.95 9.18 -26.63
CA ILE A 491 -21.03 8.56 -25.69
C ILE A 491 -20.93 7.05 -25.98
N LEU A 492 -19.71 6.55 -26.04
CA LEU A 492 -19.44 5.12 -26.11
C LEU A 492 -18.81 4.63 -24.81
N ILE A 493 -19.53 3.80 -24.06
CA ILE A 493 -19.02 3.10 -22.90
C ILE A 493 -18.71 1.66 -23.27
N ARG A 494 -17.48 1.23 -23.03
CA ARG A 494 -17.03 -0.15 -23.25
C ARG A 494 -16.89 -0.85 -21.92
N ILE A 495 -17.49 -2.01 -21.80
CA ILE A 495 -17.51 -2.78 -20.55
C ILE A 495 -16.79 -4.10 -20.76
N GLY A 496 -15.88 -4.40 -19.83
CA GLY A 496 -15.20 -5.68 -19.74
C GLY A 496 -15.60 -6.46 -18.49
N TYR A 497 -15.34 -7.76 -18.54
CA TYR A 497 -15.62 -8.71 -17.46
C TYR A 497 -14.44 -9.63 -17.26
N ALA A 498 -14.06 -9.83 -16.00
CA ALA A 498 -13.09 -10.81 -15.57
C ALA A 498 -13.75 -11.71 -14.50
N GLY A 499 -13.80 -13.00 -14.76
CA GLY A 499 -14.40 -14.01 -13.87
C GLY A 499 -14.80 -15.27 -14.60
N ALA A 500 -15.24 -16.29 -13.86
CA ALA A 500 -15.79 -17.51 -14.40
C ALA A 500 -17.32 -17.39 -14.60
N GLY A 501 -17.83 -18.02 -15.67
CA GLY A 501 -19.23 -17.97 -16.05
C GLY A 501 -19.55 -16.80 -16.97
N ALA A 502 -20.43 -17.05 -17.93
CA ALA A 502 -20.90 -16.05 -18.86
C ALA A 502 -22.43 -15.96 -18.81
N SER A 503 -22.98 -14.77 -19.00
CA SER A 503 -24.40 -14.55 -19.24
C SER A 503 -24.62 -14.30 -20.73
N SER A 504 -25.86 -14.44 -21.18
CA SER A 504 -26.23 -14.16 -22.57
C SER A 504 -26.20 -12.66 -22.88
N SER A 505 -26.38 -11.82 -21.89
CA SER A 505 -26.48 -10.36 -22.06
C SER A 505 -26.08 -9.62 -20.81
N ALA A 506 -25.61 -8.38 -20.98
CA ALA A 506 -25.37 -7.42 -19.94
C ALA A 506 -26.59 -6.48 -19.81
N ILE A 507 -27.01 -6.23 -18.59
CA ILE A 507 -28.08 -5.27 -18.29
C ILE A 507 -27.43 -4.01 -17.76
N TRP A 508 -27.81 -2.85 -18.31
CA TRP A 508 -27.26 -1.58 -17.88
C TRP A 508 -28.32 -0.51 -17.64
N THR A 509 -28.04 0.40 -16.75
CA THR A 509 -28.89 1.57 -16.46
C THR A 509 -28.04 2.82 -16.31
N LEU A 510 -28.58 3.96 -16.75
CA LEU A 510 -28.03 5.28 -16.51
C LEU A 510 -29.02 6.09 -15.68
N LYS A 511 -28.56 6.69 -14.59
CA LYS A 511 -29.37 7.50 -13.68
C LYS A 511 -28.65 8.81 -13.35
N THR A 512 -29.39 9.83 -12.99
CA THR A 512 -28.82 11.01 -12.32
C THR A 512 -28.34 10.65 -10.92
N LEU A 513 -27.49 11.48 -10.28
CA LEU A 513 -27.01 11.25 -8.91
C LEU A 513 -28.15 11.09 -7.88
N ASN A 514 -29.28 11.74 -8.10
CA ASN A 514 -30.46 11.59 -7.25
C ASN A 514 -31.34 10.36 -7.59
N GLY A 515 -30.86 9.46 -8.44
CA GLY A 515 -31.48 8.18 -8.77
C GLY A 515 -32.57 8.22 -9.85
N ARG A 516 -32.87 9.39 -10.50
CA ARG A 516 -33.82 9.46 -11.59
C ARG A 516 -33.28 8.70 -12.83
N PRO A 517 -34.01 7.70 -13.36
CA PRO A 517 -33.58 6.97 -14.55
C PRO A 517 -33.56 7.90 -15.78
N ILE A 518 -32.54 7.74 -16.61
CA ILE A 518 -32.32 8.47 -17.87
C ILE A 518 -32.45 7.49 -19.04
N GLN A 519 -31.69 6.40 -19.01
CA GLN A 519 -31.68 5.35 -20.02
C GLN A 519 -31.43 3.99 -19.38
N GLU A 520 -31.89 2.93 -20.05
CA GLU A 520 -31.60 1.55 -19.69
C GLU A 520 -31.53 0.70 -20.95
N GLY A 521 -30.88 -0.44 -20.89
CA GLY A 521 -30.79 -1.33 -22.01
C GLY A 521 -30.14 -2.66 -21.71
N ILE A 522 -30.13 -3.49 -22.75
CA ILE A 522 -29.50 -4.80 -22.76
C ILE A 522 -28.45 -4.80 -23.88
N ALA A 523 -27.25 -5.24 -23.59
CA ALA A 523 -26.18 -5.39 -24.56
C ALA A 523 -25.73 -6.85 -24.63
N GLU A 524 -25.52 -7.35 -25.84
CA GLU A 524 -24.98 -8.69 -26.07
C GLU A 524 -23.46 -8.68 -26.04
N PRO A 525 -22.79 -9.75 -25.55
CA PRO A 525 -21.36 -9.86 -25.54
C PRO A 525 -20.76 -9.72 -26.95
N THR A 526 -19.77 -8.87 -27.07
CA THR A 526 -19.06 -8.63 -28.36
C THR A 526 -17.96 -9.65 -28.61
N SER A 527 -17.49 -10.37 -27.58
CA SER A 527 -16.52 -11.44 -27.66
C SER A 527 -16.78 -12.46 -26.56
N THR A 528 -16.74 -13.75 -26.92
CA THR A 528 -16.87 -14.86 -25.96
C THR A 528 -15.55 -15.60 -25.74
N CYS A 529 -14.47 -15.18 -26.38
CA CYS A 529 -13.16 -15.80 -26.33
C CYS A 529 -12.15 -14.94 -25.57
N GLY A 530 -11.36 -15.58 -24.68
CA GLY A 530 -10.30 -14.95 -23.92
C GLY A 530 -10.73 -14.59 -22.50
N ARG A 531 -9.75 -14.20 -21.69
CA ARG A 531 -9.93 -13.65 -20.34
C ARG A 531 -8.95 -12.49 -20.19
N PRO A 532 -9.39 -11.30 -19.84
CA PRO A 532 -10.77 -10.81 -19.69
C PRO A 532 -11.50 -10.64 -21.04
N ILE A 533 -12.81 -10.61 -21.00
CA ILE A 533 -13.66 -10.46 -22.21
C ILE A 533 -14.29 -9.04 -22.25
N GLN A 534 -14.41 -8.48 -23.43
CA GLN A 534 -15.28 -7.33 -23.65
C GLN A 534 -16.71 -7.82 -23.83
N ILE A 535 -17.63 -7.39 -22.95
CA ILE A 535 -19.01 -7.89 -22.92
C ILE A 535 -20.01 -6.93 -23.57
N ALA A 536 -19.73 -5.64 -23.59
CA ALA A 536 -20.67 -4.66 -24.14
C ALA A 536 -20.00 -3.44 -24.74
N ASN A 537 -20.64 -2.90 -25.78
CA ASN A 537 -20.50 -1.54 -26.25
C ASN A 537 -21.85 -0.85 -26.04
N VAL A 538 -21.91 0.07 -25.09
CA VAL A 538 -23.12 0.86 -24.83
C VAL A 538 -22.98 2.20 -25.50
N PHE A 539 -23.89 2.51 -26.42
CA PHE A 539 -23.99 3.78 -27.08
C PHE A 539 -25.10 4.59 -26.42
N LEU A 540 -24.74 5.72 -25.85
CA LEU A 540 -25.68 6.68 -25.30
C LEU A 540 -25.79 7.86 -26.27
N ASP A 541 -26.98 8.44 -26.38
CA ASP A 541 -27.14 9.75 -27.00
C ASP A 541 -26.39 10.82 -26.19
N SER A 542 -26.27 12.01 -26.71
CA SER A 542 -25.73 13.14 -25.96
C SER A 542 -26.52 13.35 -24.65
N LEU A 543 -25.81 13.59 -23.56
CA LEU A 543 -26.40 13.87 -22.26
C LEU A 543 -26.37 15.36 -21.97
N ASP A 544 -27.38 15.85 -21.26
CA ASP A 544 -27.33 17.19 -20.68
C ASP A 544 -26.09 17.33 -19.78
N PRO A 545 -25.56 18.55 -19.61
CA PRO A 545 -24.45 18.77 -18.68
C PRO A 545 -24.81 18.36 -17.26
N GLY A 546 -23.93 17.59 -16.61
CA GLY A 546 -24.15 17.09 -15.24
C GLY A 546 -23.47 15.78 -14.94
N SER A 547 -23.73 15.26 -13.77
CA SER A 547 -23.18 14.00 -13.28
C SER A 547 -24.24 12.91 -13.26
N TYR A 548 -23.84 11.70 -13.63
CA TYR A 548 -24.69 10.52 -13.77
C TYR A 548 -24.02 9.30 -13.17
N VAL A 549 -24.83 8.30 -12.80
CA VAL A 549 -24.37 6.97 -12.39
C VAL A 549 -24.69 5.99 -13.52
N PHE A 550 -23.68 5.42 -14.12
CA PHE A 550 -23.77 4.30 -15.02
C PHE A 550 -23.59 2.99 -14.26
N HIS A 551 -24.58 2.12 -14.34
CA HIS A 551 -24.58 0.81 -13.67
C HIS A 551 -24.67 -0.32 -14.69
N CYS A 552 -23.98 -1.43 -14.42
CA CYS A 552 -24.02 -2.62 -15.27
C CYS A 552 -24.02 -3.91 -14.44
N GLU A 553 -24.74 -4.92 -14.91
CA GLU A 553 -24.80 -6.27 -14.36
C GLU A 553 -24.50 -7.30 -15.45
N TYR A 554 -23.60 -8.27 -15.16
CA TYR A 554 -23.28 -9.39 -16.04
C TYR A 554 -22.61 -10.52 -15.28
N GLY A 555 -22.99 -11.79 -15.59
CA GLY A 555 -22.32 -12.99 -15.09
C GLY A 555 -22.34 -13.15 -13.56
N GLY A 556 -23.25 -12.47 -12.87
CA GLY A 556 -23.34 -12.40 -11.41
C GLY A 556 -22.38 -11.36 -10.78
N ALA A 557 -21.74 -10.53 -11.60
CA ALA A 557 -21.04 -9.33 -11.16
C ALA A 557 -21.89 -8.09 -11.43
N GLN A 558 -21.73 -7.06 -10.60
CA GLN A 558 -22.34 -5.75 -10.80
C GLN A 558 -21.31 -4.67 -10.51
N ASN A 559 -21.42 -3.51 -11.15
CA ASN A 559 -20.58 -2.37 -10.88
C ASN A 559 -21.26 -1.06 -11.28
N SER A 560 -20.82 0.05 -10.70
CA SER A 560 -21.29 1.40 -10.99
C SER A 560 -20.12 2.36 -11.10
N TRP A 561 -20.27 3.35 -11.99
CA TRP A 561 -19.29 4.41 -12.21
C TRP A 561 -20.02 5.74 -12.29
N GLU A 562 -19.45 6.75 -11.66
CA GLU A 562 -19.87 8.12 -11.89
C GLU A 562 -19.27 8.63 -13.21
N ILE A 563 -20.10 9.21 -14.07
CA ILE A 563 -19.69 9.80 -15.32
C ILE A 563 -20.21 11.23 -15.42
N HIS A 564 -19.44 12.08 -16.09
CA HIS A 564 -19.70 13.51 -16.18
C HIS A 564 -19.87 13.94 -17.63
N SER A 565 -20.93 14.72 -17.89
CA SER A 565 -21.19 15.35 -19.16
C SER A 565 -20.91 16.85 -19.05
N HIS A 566 -20.01 17.35 -19.87
CA HIS A 566 -19.48 18.70 -19.82
C HIS A 566 -19.89 19.50 -21.05
N LEU A 567 -20.31 20.75 -20.83
CA LEU A 567 -20.49 21.67 -21.95
C LEU A 567 -19.17 21.87 -22.69
N PRO A 568 -19.13 21.72 -24.02
CA PRO A 568 -17.98 22.17 -24.79
C PRO A 568 -17.81 23.68 -24.61
N LEU A 569 -16.60 24.13 -24.36
CA LEU A 569 -16.32 25.56 -24.33
C LEU A 569 -16.45 26.16 -25.72
N THR A 570 -17.32 27.15 -25.84
CA THR A 570 -17.36 28.03 -26.98
C THR A 570 -16.44 29.22 -26.69
N PHE A 571 -15.19 29.08 -27.11
CA PHE A 571 -14.16 30.07 -26.79
C PHE A 571 -14.39 31.43 -27.49
N ASP A 572 -15.28 31.51 -28.46
CA ASP A 572 -15.67 32.79 -29.11
C ASP A 572 -16.36 33.74 -28.11
N ASP A 573 -16.98 33.23 -27.06
CA ASP A 573 -17.69 34.03 -26.06
C ASP A 573 -16.82 34.38 -24.82
N CYS A 574 -15.69 33.73 -24.64
CA CYS A 574 -14.90 33.83 -23.39
C CYS A 574 -13.72 34.80 -23.45
N ASN A 575 -13.45 35.44 -24.59
CA ASN A 575 -12.38 36.41 -24.73
C ASN A 575 -11.01 35.95 -24.15
N LEU A 576 -10.61 34.67 -24.43
CA LEU A 576 -9.39 34.06 -23.94
C LEU A 576 -8.24 34.17 -24.95
N LYS A 577 -7.05 34.48 -24.45
CA LYS A 577 -5.83 34.51 -25.25
C LYS A 577 -4.83 33.51 -24.66
N PHE A 578 -4.47 32.46 -25.43
CA PHE A 578 -3.37 31.57 -25.08
C PHE A 578 -2.06 32.07 -25.67
N GLU A 579 -1.05 32.11 -24.83
CA GLU A 579 0.33 32.45 -25.23
C GLU A 579 1.17 31.18 -25.42
N ASP A 580 0.54 30.05 -25.80
CA ASP A 580 1.22 28.74 -25.93
C ASP A 580 0.56 27.90 -27.05
N ASP A 581 1.36 27.29 -27.90
CA ASP A 581 0.95 26.45 -29.04
C ASP A 581 0.43 25.07 -28.67
N ARG A 582 0.58 24.64 -27.38
CA ARG A 582 0.03 23.36 -26.86
C ARG A 582 -1.50 23.34 -26.82
N PHE A 583 -2.13 24.47 -27.03
CA PHE A 583 -3.57 24.63 -27.11
C PHE A 583 -4.10 24.67 -28.53
N ASP A 584 -3.28 24.24 -29.50
CA ASP A 584 -3.67 24.14 -30.92
C ASP A 584 -4.97 23.37 -31.11
N GLY A 585 -5.84 23.89 -31.92
CA GLY A 585 -7.17 23.31 -32.27
C GLY A 585 -8.34 23.94 -31.52
N VAL A 586 -8.09 24.84 -30.58
CA VAL A 586 -9.10 25.66 -29.92
C VAL A 586 -8.99 27.08 -30.49
N LYS A 587 -10.07 27.62 -31.06
CA LYS A 587 -10.08 29.00 -31.63
C LYS A 587 -10.23 30.00 -30.49
N PHE A 588 -9.27 30.91 -30.35
CA PHE A 588 -9.27 31.98 -29.36
C PHE A 588 -9.40 33.34 -30.00
N GLY A 589 -10.06 34.26 -29.32
CA GLY A 589 -10.08 35.66 -29.71
C GLY A 589 -8.68 36.32 -29.69
N LYS A 590 -8.45 37.35 -30.49
CA LYS A 590 -7.18 38.08 -30.50
C LYS A 590 -6.96 38.99 -29.28
N GLU A 591 -8.02 39.32 -28.59
CA GLU A 591 -8.01 40.13 -27.35
C GLU A 591 -8.80 39.39 -26.28
N GLY A 592 -8.27 39.28 -25.05
CA GLY A 592 -8.95 38.60 -23.96
C GLY A 592 -8.06 38.28 -22.78
N LEU A 593 -8.60 37.54 -21.79
CA LEU A 593 -7.90 37.13 -20.62
C LEU A 593 -6.68 36.26 -20.97
N PRO A 594 -5.46 36.63 -20.62
CA PRO A 594 -4.28 35.85 -20.94
C PRO A 594 -4.24 34.56 -20.13
N ILE A 595 -4.05 33.42 -20.81
CA ILE A 595 -3.70 32.14 -20.21
C ILE A 595 -2.25 31.84 -20.59
N VAL A 596 -1.39 31.75 -19.62
CA VAL A 596 0.05 31.63 -19.81
C VAL A 596 0.49 30.29 -19.24
N SER A 597 1.29 29.56 -19.99
CA SER A 597 1.88 28.30 -19.54
C SER A 597 3.35 28.50 -19.19
N GLY A 598 3.74 27.93 -18.07
CA GLY A 598 5.08 28.04 -17.51
C GLY A 598 5.34 29.39 -16.83
N TRP A 599 6.12 29.33 -15.72
CA TRP A 599 6.56 30.53 -15.05
C TRP A 599 7.71 31.19 -15.81
N ARG A 600 7.59 32.49 -16.09
CA ARG A 600 8.64 33.32 -16.71
C ARG A 600 8.83 34.58 -15.89
N GLU A 601 10.05 35.06 -15.77
CA GLU A 601 10.37 36.20 -14.93
C GLU A 601 9.59 37.48 -15.28
N PHE A 602 9.24 37.69 -16.57
CA PHE A 602 8.44 38.84 -16.97
C PHE A 602 6.99 38.80 -16.44
N LEU A 603 6.48 37.63 -16.05
CA LEU A 603 5.15 37.51 -15.44
C LEU A 603 5.12 38.12 -14.02
N ARG A 604 6.28 38.29 -13.40
CA ARG A 604 6.42 38.90 -12.09
C ARG A 604 5.92 40.35 -12.09
N GLU A 605 6.19 41.08 -13.16
CA GLU A 605 5.72 42.46 -13.32
C GLU A 605 4.21 42.56 -13.63
N ARG A 606 3.63 41.47 -14.11
CA ARG A 606 2.19 41.36 -14.40
C ARG A 606 1.38 40.74 -13.28
N MET A 607 2.03 40.27 -12.20
CA MET A 607 1.35 39.64 -11.09
C MET A 607 0.32 40.58 -10.47
N GLY A 608 -0.88 40.05 -10.19
CA GLY A 608 -2.02 40.82 -9.71
C GLY A 608 -2.94 41.37 -10.81
N GLN A 609 -2.54 41.27 -12.09
CA GLN A 609 -3.40 41.60 -13.23
C GLN A 609 -4.29 40.39 -13.62
N PRO A 610 -5.42 40.61 -14.32
CA PRO A 610 -6.29 39.52 -14.78
C PRO A 610 -5.54 38.53 -15.68
N MET A 611 -5.25 37.32 -15.20
CA MET A 611 -4.68 36.23 -16.00
C MET A 611 -4.78 34.88 -15.26
N VAL A 612 -4.68 33.81 -16.02
CA VAL A 612 -4.49 32.44 -15.48
C VAL A 612 -3.10 31.97 -15.88
N VAL A 613 -2.32 31.53 -14.90
CA VAL A 613 -0.98 30.96 -15.10
C VAL A 613 -1.01 29.46 -14.80
N LEU A 614 -0.78 28.65 -15.82
CA LEU A 614 -0.55 27.21 -15.69
C LEU A 614 0.94 27.01 -15.34
N VAL A 615 1.23 26.83 -14.06
CA VAL A 615 2.60 26.76 -13.54
C VAL A 615 3.22 25.42 -13.90
N GLU A 616 4.32 25.46 -14.64
CA GLU A 616 5.13 24.32 -15.03
C GLU A 616 6.62 24.66 -14.84
N GLY A 617 7.40 23.72 -14.32
CA GLY A 617 8.82 23.98 -14.05
C GLY A 617 9.04 24.92 -12.87
N GLN A 618 9.70 26.07 -13.08
CA GLN A 618 9.98 27.02 -12.00
C GLN A 618 8.67 27.53 -11.36
N GLY A 619 8.58 27.49 -10.04
CA GLY A 619 7.37 27.78 -9.26
C GLY A 619 6.51 26.57 -8.94
N GLY A 620 6.84 25.40 -9.50
CA GLY A 620 6.27 24.10 -9.15
C GLY A 620 7.34 23.14 -8.63
N VAL A 621 6.97 22.29 -7.69
CA VAL A 621 7.81 21.19 -7.20
C VAL A 621 7.10 19.85 -7.45
N ALA A 622 7.86 18.84 -7.89
CA ALA A 622 7.34 17.52 -8.14
C ALA A 622 6.73 16.93 -6.86
N ALA A 623 5.53 16.40 -6.97
CA ALA A 623 4.82 15.79 -5.86
C ALA A 623 3.98 14.61 -6.34
N PRO A 624 4.10 13.44 -5.71
CA PRO A 624 3.32 12.27 -6.08
C PRO A 624 1.86 12.44 -5.66
N TYR A 625 0.94 12.12 -6.57
CA TYR A 625 -0.50 12.22 -6.37
C TYR A 625 -1.03 11.21 -5.33
N TRP A 626 -0.42 10.05 -5.22
CA TRP A 626 -0.83 9.01 -4.27
C TRP A 626 -0.52 9.38 -2.80
N ARG A 627 0.35 10.37 -2.58
CA ARG A 627 0.88 10.75 -1.28
C ARG A 627 0.38 12.11 -0.83
N GLU A 628 -0.95 12.29 -0.90
CA GLU A 628 -1.55 13.58 -0.58
C GLU A 628 -2.97 13.49 -0.07
N CYS A 629 -3.37 14.50 0.67
CA CYS A 629 -4.76 14.86 0.88
C CYS A 629 -5.02 16.31 0.40
N ILE A 630 -6.23 16.55 -0.05
CA ILE A 630 -6.64 17.80 -0.71
C ILE A 630 -7.90 18.27 -0.03
N THR A 631 -8.01 19.59 0.21
CA THR A 631 -9.30 20.19 0.59
C THR A 631 -10.23 20.22 -0.63
N GLN A 632 -11.52 19.97 -0.41
CA GLN A 632 -12.52 19.88 -1.49
C GLN A 632 -12.97 21.26 -2.01
N GLY A 633 -12.29 22.34 -1.68
CA GLY A 633 -12.72 23.71 -1.91
C GLY A 633 -13.04 24.11 -3.36
N PHE A 634 -12.60 23.33 -4.37
CA PHE A 634 -12.83 23.63 -5.78
C PHE A 634 -13.93 22.78 -6.43
N GLY A 635 -14.52 21.82 -5.71
CA GLY A 635 -15.68 21.04 -6.15
C GLY A 635 -15.45 20.14 -7.38
N LEU A 636 -14.21 19.69 -7.62
CA LEU A 636 -13.89 18.70 -8.65
C LEU A 636 -14.11 17.29 -8.09
N SER A 637 -14.75 16.41 -8.85
CA SER A 637 -14.78 14.97 -8.56
C SER A 637 -13.40 14.32 -8.75
N TRP A 638 -13.22 13.09 -8.26
CA TRP A 638 -11.96 12.37 -8.48
C TRP A 638 -11.79 11.96 -9.94
N GLU A 639 -12.88 11.70 -10.65
CA GLU A 639 -12.96 11.41 -12.08
C GLU A 639 -12.52 12.62 -12.91
N GLU A 640 -12.98 13.82 -12.58
CA GLU A 640 -12.55 15.07 -13.21
C GLU A 640 -11.07 15.33 -12.93
N ARG A 641 -10.65 15.17 -11.68
CA ARG A 641 -9.24 15.37 -11.26
C ARG A 641 -8.29 14.45 -12.00
N LEU A 642 -8.66 13.18 -12.23
CA LEU A 642 -7.81 12.22 -12.93
C LEU A 642 -7.46 12.71 -14.35
N ALA A 643 -8.39 13.39 -15.03
CA ALA A 643 -8.19 13.92 -16.39
C ALA A 643 -7.26 15.14 -16.47
N ILE A 644 -6.99 15.81 -15.34
CA ILE A 644 -6.25 17.08 -15.27
C ILE A 644 -5.18 17.10 -14.16
N CYS A 645 -5.03 16.03 -13.35
CA CYS A 645 -4.11 16.05 -12.23
C CYS A 645 -2.67 16.33 -12.68
N PRO A 646 -1.95 17.16 -11.93
CA PRO A 646 -0.56 17.51 -12.22
C PRO A 646 0.40 16.48 -11.63
N ASP A 647 1.66 16.60 -12.01
CA ASP A 647 2.81 15.94 -11.37
C ASP A 647 3.58 16.88 -10.44
N GLN A 648 3.06 18.09 -10.24
CA GLN A 648 3.67 19.16 -9.46
C GLN A 648 2.65 19.87 -8.59
N VAL A 649 3.11 20.45 -7.48
CA VAL A 649 2.37 21.41 -6.65
C VAL A 649 3.01 22.78 -6.76
N LEU A 650 2.28 23.84 -6.43
CA LEU A 650 2.86 25.16 -6.28
C LEU A 650 3.89 25.11 -5.13
N ASP A 651 5.11 25.55 -5.43
CA ASP A 651 6.20 25.53 -4.46
C ASP A 651 5.89 26.47 -3.28
N PRO A 652 5.78 25.96 -2.03
CA PRO A 652 5.49 26.77 -0.87
C PRO A 652 6.52 27.91 -0.65
N GLU A 653 7.81 27.65 -0.91
CA GLU A 653 8.84 28.66 -0.77
C GLU A 653 8.73 29.76 -1.83
N TRP A 654 8.31 29.37 -3.02
CA TRP A 654 8.05 30.32 -4.11
C TRP A 654 6.80 31.16 -3.82
N LEU A 655 5.70 30.54 -3.38
CA LEU A 655 4.47 31.24 -3.00
C LEU A 655 4.72 32.25 -1.87
N ALA A 656 5.53 31.90 -0.88
CA ALA A 656 5.86 32.78 0.24
C ALA A 656 6.63 34.08 -0.16
N ARG A 657 7.16 34.12 -1.39
CA ARG A 657 7.83 35.32 -1.95
C ARG A 657 6.88 36.26 -2.70
N LEU A 658 5.62 35.83 -2.88
CA LEU A 658 4.60 36.63 -3.53
C LEU A 658 3.75 37.35 -2.50
N ASP A 659 3.47 38.64 -2.71
CA ASP A 659 2.61 39.42 -1.81
C ASP A 659 1.14 39.13 -2.06
N GLY A 660 0.34 38.99 -1.01
CA GLY A 660 -1.12 38.90 -1.08
C GLY A 660 -1.62 37.57 -1.68
N VAL A 661 -0.91 36.47 -1.41
CA VAL A 661 -1.33 35.12 -1.86
C VAL A 661 -2.54 34.65 -1.05
N GLU A 662 -3.57 34.23 -1.74
CA GLU A 662 -4.71 33.50 -1.23
C GLU A 662 -4.68 32.05 -1.74
N ILE A 663 -4.69 31.06 -0.86
CA ILE A 663 -4.75 29.65 -1.25
C ILE A 663 -6.22 29.26 -1.48
N LEU A 664 -6.54 28.82 -2.68
CA LEU A 664 -7.91 28.40 -3.05
C LEU A 664 -8.10 26.89 -2.91
N GLU A 665 -7.04 26.12 -3.10
CA GLU A 665 -7.07 24.67 -2.84
C GLU A 665 -5.76 24.24 -2.17
N THR A 666 -5.85 23.76 -0.93
CA THR A 666 -4.71 23.28 -0.15
C THR A 666 -4.44 21.80 -0.46
N ARG A 667 -3.15 21.50 -0.61
CA ARG A 667 -2.65 20.12 -0.64
C ARG A 667 -1.71 19.90 0.56
N ILE A 668 -1.86 18.78 1.25
CA ILE A 668 -0.95 18.35 2.31
C ILE A 668 -0.27 17.05 1.90
N ASP A 669 1.05 16.98 2.01
CA ASP A 669 1.78 15.73 1.88
C ASP A 669 1.55 14.87 3.11
N THR A 670 1.04 13.64 2.92
CA THR A 670 0.65 12.76 4.03
C THR A 670 1.82 12.19 4.82
N ARG A 671 3.04 12.31 4.33
CA ARG A 671 4.25 11.80 4.99
C ARG A 671 5.10 12.88 5.63
N THR A 672 5.18 14.05 5.01
CA THR A 672 5.97 15.17 5.55
C THR A 672 5.11 16.23 6.22
N TYR A 673 3.80 16.22 6.01
CA TYR A 673 2.83 17.22 6.46
C TYR A 673 3.12 18.64 5.96
N VAL A 674 3.91 18.75 4.91
CA VAL A 674 4.16 20.03 4.24
C VAL A 674 2.90 20.45 3.49
N GLU A 675 2.39 21.62 3.82
CA GLU A 675 1.30 22.25 3.08
C GLU A 675 1.83 22.89 1.81
N SER A 676 1.07 22.73 0.74
CA SER A 676 1.28 23.32 -0.57
C SER A 676 -0.08 23.64 -1.21
N ALA A 677 -0.09 24.08 -2.44
CA ALA A 677 -1.33 24.39 -3.12
C ALA A 677 -1.33 23.84 -4.56
N TYR A 678 -2.50 23.53 -5.05
CA TYR A 678 -2.73 23.31 -6.47
C TYR A 678 -3.28 24.56 -7.16
N ILE A 679 -4.02 25.38 -6.42
CA ILE A 679 -4.61 26.62 -6.92
C ILE A 679 -4.38 27.75 -5.89
N ALA A 680 -3.86 28.86 -6.34
CA ALA A 680 -3.68 30.07 -5.55
C ALA A 680 -4.09 31.31 -6.34
N ARG A 681 -4.41 32.40 -5.66
CA ARG A 681 -4.73 33.71 -6.23
C ARG A 681 -3.75 34.75 -5.72
N VAL A 682 -3.34 35.65 -6.60
CA VAL A 682 -2.58 36.87 -6.26
C VAL A 682 -3.23 38.04 -6.96
N GLY A 683 -3.98 38.86 -6.22
CA GLY A 683 -4.85 39.86 -6.85
C GLY A 683 -5.85 39.23 -7.82
N GLU A 684 -5.84 39.62 -9.11
CA GLU A 684 -6.68 39.04 -10.15
C GLU A 684 -5.96 37.91 -10.94
N THR A 685 -4.75 37.51 -10.53
CA THR A 685 -4.02 36.40 -11.16
C THR A 685 -4.34 35.09 -10.46
N ILE A 686 -4.74 34.07 -11.23
CA ILE A 686 -4.90 32.68 -10.77
C ILE A 686 -3.68 31.87 -11.15
N LEU A 687 -3.07 31.20 -10.18
CA LEU A 687 -1.95 30.27 -10.33
C LEU A 687 -2.45 28.85 -10.13
N THR A 688 -2.11 27.93 -11.03
CA THR A 688 -2.45 26.52 -10.86
C THR A 688 -1.39 25.62 -11.50
N THR A 689 -1.16 24.46 -10.89
CA THR A 689 -0.37 23.38 -11.48
C THR A 689 -1.24 22.32 -12.15
N TYR A 690 -2.56 22.39 -12.02
CA TYR A 690 -3.46 21.52 -12.78
C TYR A 690 -3.26 21.69 -14.29
N ARG A 691 -3.52 20.61 -15.03
CA ARG A 691 -3.24 20.51 -16.46
C ARG A 691 -4.55 20.38 -17.27
N PRO A 692 -5.26 21.47 -17.57
CA PRO A 692 -6.51 21.37 -18.33
C PRO A 692 -6.31 20.76 -19.73
N HIS A 693 -5.09 20.85 -20.28
CA HIS A 693 -4.71 20.19 -21.54
C HIS A 693 -4.30 18.71 -21.34
N GLY A 694 -4.28 18.21 -20.09
CA GLY A 694 -3.87 16.84 -19.75
C GLY A 694 -2.43 16.51 -20.19
N GLY A 695 -2.25 15.36 -20.82
CA GLY A 695 -1.01 14.94 -21.45
C GLY A 695 -0.07 14.09 -20.59
N LEU A 696 -0.44 13.76 -19.35
CA LEU A 696 0.29 12.84 -18.49
C LEU A 696 -0.34 11.44 -18.51
N GLY A 697 0.43 10.44 -18.88
CA GLY A 697 -0.01 9.04 -18.84
C GLY A 697 -1.29 8.78 -19.62
N THR A 698 -2.37 8.43 -18.94
CA THR A 698 -3.69 8.12 -19.52
C THR A 698 -4.58 9.36 -19.74
N GLN A 699 -4.14 10.53 -19.33
CA GLN A 699 -4.93 11.75 -19.52
C GLN A 699 -5.18 12.05 -21.00
N PRO A 700 -6.33 12.69 -21.35
CA PRO A 700 -6.52 13.23 -22.67
C PRO A 700 -5.37 14.19 -23.04
N ASN A 701 -4.88 14.12 -24.27
CA ASN A 701 -3.76 14.95 -24.71
C ASN A 701 -4.22 16.11 -25.58
N GLY A 702 -4.49 17.22 -24.97
CA GLY A 702 -4.96 18.46 -25.58
C GLY A 702 -6.33 18.91 -25.07
N LEU A 703 -6.48 20.22 -24.90
CA LEU A 703 -7.71 20.84 -24.35
C LEU A 703 -8.94 20.51 -25.16
N ALA A 704 -8.81 20.46 -26.48
CA ALA A 704 -9.94 20.22 -27.42
C ALA A 704 -10.60 18.83 -27.21
N ILE A 705 -9.93 17.91 -26.56
CA ILE A 705 -10.42 16.56 -26.31
C ILE A 705 -10.51 16.21 -24.83
N ASN A 706 -10.33 17.20 -23.95
CA ASN A 706 -10.42 17.03 -22.50
C ASN A 706 -11.65 17.79 -21.96
N PRO A 707 -12.80 17.13 -21.82
CA PRO A 707 -14.02 17.80 -21.35
C PRO A 707 -13.87 18.37 -19.93
N ALA A 708 -13.30 17.60 -19.00
CA ALA A 708 -13.04 18.05 -17.63
C ALA A 708 -12.06 19.23 -17.61
N GLY A 709 -11.03 19.21 -18.48
CA GLY A 709 -10.07 20.30 -18.60
C GLY A 709 -10.71 21.60 -19.10
N GLN A 710 -11.65 21.52 -20.04
CA GLN A 710 -12.40 22.69 -20.50
C GLN A 710 -13.27 23.27 -19.38
N THR A 711 -14.02 22.45 -18.68
CA THR A 711 -14.85 22.88 -17.54
C THR A 711 -14.01 23.49 -16.43
N PHE A 712 -12.87 22.86 -16.11
CA PHE A 712 -11.94 23.38 -15.10
C PHE A 712 -11.41 24.76 -15.49
N LEU A 713 -10.97 24.92 -16.74
CA LEU A 713 -10.47 26.20 -17.22
C LEU A 713 -11.54 27.29 -17.15
N HIS A 714 -12.80 26.97 -17.48
CA HIS A 714 -13.92 27.91 -17.35
C HIS A 714 -14.10 28.36 -15.90
N ARG A 715 -14.09 27.43 -14.95
CA ARG A 715 -14.16 27.76 -13.50
C ARG A 715 -13.00 28.66 -13.05
N LEU A 716 -11.77 28.49 -13.59
CA LEU A 716 -10.64 29.38 -13.28
C LEU A 716 -10.85 30.80 -13.83
N VAL A 717 -11.40 30.90 -15.03
CA VAL A 717 -11.71 32.21 -15.66
C VAL A 717 -12.77 32.94 -14.85
N ASP A 718 -13.80 32.27 -14.42
CA ASP A 718 -14.85 32.86 -13.55
C ASP A 718 -14.28 33.43 -12.26
N LEU A 719 -13.23 32.80 -11.71
CA LEU A 719 -12.54 33.32 -10.52
C LEU A 719 -11.78 34.63 -10.75
N VAL A 720 -11.35 34.89 -11.99
CA VAL A 720 -10.65 36.14 -12.33
C VAL A 720 -11.62 37.32 -12.42
N HIS A 721 -12.88 37.06 -12.81
CA HIS A 721 -13.88 38.10 -13.03
C HIS A 721 -14.71 38.46 -11.79
N PHE A 722 -14.52 37.79 -10.68
CA PHE A 722 -15.17 38.05 -9.41
C PHE A 722 -14.17 38.49 -8.33
#